data_751ff76f3803b6b0bbfe543028a637e8
#
_entry.id   751ff76f3803b6b0bbfe543028a637e8
#
_cell.length_a   1.000
_cell.length_b   1.000
_cell.length_c   1.000
_cell.angle_alpha   90.00
_cell.angle_beta   90.00
_cell.angle_gamma   90.00
#
_symmetry.space_group_name_H-M   'P 1'
#
loop_
_entity.id
_entity.type
_entity.pdbx_description
1 polymer ?
#
loop_
_entity_poly.entity_id
_entity_poly.type
_entity_poly.pdbx_seq_one_letter_code
_entity_poly.pdbx_strand_id
1 'polypeptide(L)'
;MPLVIVTAVLLLAALAVAFLWLPYHNAESAMPNEPMQIEKQADGSVVLRWPAAENNDRYFVKITDAADAEITYLEEYYTNNVCTLPALPEGKQVSFSVHAVKGYKLLWMDMERFCEIPLAATTLWELPDLEQVNWKPDESTKTAKLSYQKKSDARCKLYVKLDDEWVVLQDSQGSSVIVQFGEGSIITVPPVGQEVQFRAVAYRQEENLIFYGQSYEDLTIQRDDFLGRDLNPVFTDNGYNVCTITWDETKGERYQVQLWDSEEDEWVVLSEVAWNEERSYTSPHMAVNKTFRYRVVALGGQVIEGSEFAAVSQQMEQETKESPIYCTVWANQELPVYADAQKAEELGKIKAGSAWCVVEETDGMFGIYYQGKTAYVNSNLCFINLPEYMADMCSYNITNSYASLYMMHEFEIPEVTNVITAGYEDVQLGENEYLVPLLYPTAKRLANAARTAIEKGYRLKIYDAFRPQEATLEIYELTESILDTPIPELPFTEKKTVEELNLPTPRKEIDPITGLEVIIPLTYREVMIVEPYKLNYFVAKGTSKHNYGIALDLTLEKLSNGKELEMQTSMHDLSHYSARDYNNSSAKSLSSIMKSAGFTTLVSEWWHFNDLESRDKFSAKPLKNGVDAECWMVDDTGVRYRKSDGSYYKNKTAKIDGTTYTFDKEGYLVKTS
;
A
#
# COMPACT_ATOMS: atom_id res chain seq x y z
N MET A 1 5.39 84.08 -20.02
CA MET A 1 4.65 83.40 -21.12
C MET A 1 5.24 82.05 -21.57
N PRO A 2 6.54 81.86 -21.82
CA PRO A 2 6.99 80.57 -22.31
C PRO A 2 6.79 79.36 -21.30
N LEU A 3 6.94 79.64 -20.00
CA LEU A 3 6.83 78.58 -19.01
C LEU A 3 5.39 78.01 -18.88
N VAL A 4 4.40 78.86 -19.00
CA VAL A 4 2.96 78.46 -18.94
C VAL A 4 2.60 77.63 -20.18
N ILE A 5 3.12 77.98 -21.35
CA ILE A 5 2.86 77.20 -22.57
C ILE A 5 3.54 75.85 -22.51
N VAL A 6 4.78 75.77 -22.00
CA VAL A 6 5.48 74.49 -21.82
C VAL A 6 4.77 73.58 -20.80
N THR A 7 4.30 74.17 -19.69
CA THR A 7 3.53 73.41 -18.69
C THR A 7 2.20 72.92 -19.25
N ALA A 8 1.49 73.76 -20.02
CA ALA A 8 0.22 73.35 -20.65
C ALA A 8 0.45 72.23 -21.72
N VAL A 9 1.53 72.32 -22.51
CA VAL A 9 1.85 71.30 -23.48
C VAL A 9 2.22 69.96 -22.80
N LEU A 10 3.02 70.00 -21.71
CA LEU A 10 3.34 68.81 -20.92
C LEU A 10 2.12 68.22 -20.26
N LEU A 11 1.18 69.06 -19.74
CA LEU A 11 -0.04 68.57 -19.14
C LEU A 11 -0.96 67.93 -20.18
N LEU A 12 -1.11 68.52 -21.36
CA LEU A 12 -1.86 67.94 -22.49
C LEU A 12 -1.23 66.60 -22.97
N ALA A 13 0.08 66.54 -23.04
CA ALA A 13 0.80 65.32 -23.38
C ALA A 13 0.59 64.23 -22.31
N ALA A 14 0.65 64.60 -21.03
CA ALA A 14 0.38 63.66 -19.93
C ALA A 14 -1.08 63.20 -19.94
N LEU A 15 -2.04 64.06 -20.21
CA LEU A 15 -3.45 63.71 -20.37
C LEU A 15 -3.68 62.83 -21.59
N ALA A 16 -3.02 63.07 -22.71
CA ALA A 16 -3.10 62.24 -23.89
C ALA A 16 -2.52 60.83 -23.59
N VAL A 17 -1.41 60.74 -22.90
CA VAL A 17 -0.85 59.45 -22.46
C VAL A 17 -1.81 58.77 -21.49
N ALA A 18 -2.32 59.45 -20.49
CA ALA A 18 -3.17 58.82 -19.46
C ALA A 18 -4.55 58.37 -20.00
N PHE A 19 -5.16 59.16 -20.88
CA PHE A 19 -6.56 58.89 -21.32
C PHE A 19 -6.68 58.26 -22.71
N LEU A 20 -5.64 58.38 -23.57
CA LEU A 20 -5.69 57.81 -24.92
C LEU A 20 -4.70 56.68 -25.10
N TRP A 21 -3.47 56.84 -24.69
CA TRP A 21 -2.40 55.86 -24.95
C TRP A 21 -2.37 54.74 -23.89
N LEU A 22 -2.42 55.03 -22.59
CA LEU A 22 -2.36 54.04 -21.53
C LEU A 22 -3.52 53.03 -21.60
N PRO A 23 -4.81 53.44 -21.74
CA PRO A 23 -5.89 52.48 -21.84
C PRO A 23 -5.74 51.55 -23.04
N TYR A 24 -5.31 52.08 -24.19
CA TYR A 24 -5.08 51.27 -25.37
C TYR A 24 -3.90 50.31 -25.18
N HIS A 25 -2.82 50.81 -24.57
CA HIS A 25 -1.63 49.97 -24.32
C HIS A 25 -1.89 48.88 -23.29
N ASN A 26 -2.63 49.18 -22.20
CA ASN A 26 -3.00 48.21 -21.19
C ASN A 26 -4.00 47.15 -21.70
N ALA A 27 -4.66 47.37 -22.82
CA ALA A 27 -5.51 46.40 -23.50
C ALA A 27 -4.74 45.50 -24.46
N GLU A 28 -3.43 45.47 -24.38
CA GLU A 28 -2.61 44.53 -25.14
C GLU A 28 -2.71 43.13 -24.57
N SER A 29 -3.05 42.17 -25.42
CA SER A 29 -3.09 40.75 -25.07
C SER A 29 -1.75 40.14 -25.46
N ALA A 30 -1.17 39.35 -24.54
CA ALA A 30 0.04 38.60 -24.83
C ALA A 30 -0.36 37.26 -25.48
N MET A 31 0.28 36.96 -26.61
CA MET A 31 -0.02 35.76 -27.39
C MET A 31 1.11 34.75 -27.27
N PRO A 32 0.85 33.49 -26.85
CA PRO A 32 1.84 32.44 -26.91
C PRO A 32 2.23 32.13 -28.36
N ASN A 33 3.49 31.78 -28.57
CA ASN A 33 4.00 31.40 -29.89
C ASN A 33 3.86 29.89 -30.11
N GLU A 34 2.65 29.41 -29.97
CA GLU A 34 2.29 28.00 -30.19
C GLU A 34 1.39 27.85 -31.41
N PRO A 35 1.46 26.74 -32.15
CA PRO A 35 0.63 26.54 -33.33
C PRO A 35 -0.83 26.38 -32.99
N MET A 36 -1.73 26.88 -33.85
CA MET A 36 -3.15 26.50 -33.83
C MET A 36 -3.32 25.04 -34.27
N GLN A 37 -4.34 24.41 -33.77
CA GLN A 37 -4.65 23.02 -34.05
C GLN A 37 -6.04 22.89 -34.66
N ILE A 38 -6.15 22.17 -35.75
CA ILE A 38 -7.41 21.76 -36.37
C ILE A 38 -7.51 20.25 -36.20
N GLU A 39 -8.60 19.80 -35.57
CA GLU A 39 -8.75 18.42 -35.14
C GLU A 39 -10.11 17.89 -35.55
N LYS A 40 -10.14 16.72 -36.20
CA LYS A 40 -11.36 15.98 -36.49
C LYS A 40 -11.79 15.15 -35.30
N GLN A 41 -13.02 15.32 -34.86
CA GLN A 41 -13.61 14.58 -33.75
C GLN A 41 -14.19 13.26 -34.20
N ALA A 42 -14.45 12.34 -33.24
CA ALA A 42 -15.02 11.04 -33.52
C ALA A 42 -16.43 11.09 -34.12
N ASP A 43 -17.20 12.14 -33.87
CA ASP A 43 -18.52 12.39 -34.45
C ASP A 43 -18.46 13.01 -35.89
N GLY A 44 -17.24 13.21 -36.41
CA GLY A 44 -16.98 13.82 -37.70
C GLY A 44 -16.97 15.35 -37.70
N SER A 45 -17.25 16.02 -36.58
CA SER A 45 -17.10 17.46 -36.46
C SER A 45 -15.63 17.86 -36.51
N VAL A 46 -15.36 19.11 -36.85
CA VAL A 46 -14.00 19.66 -36.89
C VAL A 46 -13.88 20.83 -35.95
N VAL A 47 -12.85 20.81 -35.12
CA VAL A 47 -12.62 21.80 -34.07
C VAL A 47 -11.31 22.52 -34.32
N LEU A 48 -11.35 23.86 -34.27
CA LEU A 48 -10.17 24.72 -34.24
C LEU A 48 -9.85 25.08 -32.79
N ARG A 49 -8.61 24.85 -32.38
CA ARG A 49 -8.07 25.27 -31.08
C ARG A 49 -6.88 26.22 -31.29
N TRP A 50 -6.79 27.23 -30.46
CA TRP A 50 -5.66 28.16 -30.47
C TRP A 50 -5.13 28.32 -29.05
N PRO A 51 -3.86 28.77 -28.92
CA PRO A 51 -3.26 29.00 -27.61
C PRO A 51 -4.01 30.09 -26.84
N ALA A 52 -4.18 29.91 -25.53
CA ALA A 52 -4.84 30.89 -24.70
C ALA A 52 -3.98 32.16 -24.58
N ALA A 53 -4.59 33.31 -24.89
CA ALA A 53 -3.96 34.62 -24.72
C ALA A 53 -4.09 35.11 -23.29
N GLU A 54 -3.05 35.82 -22.80
CA GLU A 54 -3.13 36.56 -21.55
C GLU A 54 -3.83 37.92 -21.76
N ASN A 55 -4.55 38.40 -20.77
CA ASN A 55 -5.23 39.70 -20.75
C ASN A 55 -6.25 39.91 -21.89
N ASN A 56 -7.08 38.91 -22.19
CA ASN A 56 -8.16 39.02 -23.16
C ASN A 56 -9.52 38.80 -22.49
N ASP A 57 -10.61 39.31 -23.13
CA ASP A 57 -11.99 39.10 -22.70
C ASP A 57 -12.66 38.02 -23.56
N ARG A 58 -12.29 37.96 -24.83
CA ARG A 58 -12.83 37.03 -25.81
C ARG A 58 -11.89 36.91 -27.01
N TYR A 59 -12.24 36.04 -27.95
CA TYR A 59 -11.53 35.87 -29.23
C TYR A 59 -12.48 36.20 -30.37
N PHE A 60 -11.92 36.77 -31.46
CA PHE A 60 -12.62 36.94 -32.73
C PHE A 60 -11.96 36.03 -33.75
N VAL A 61 -12.75 35.12 -34.33
CA VAL A 61 -12.29 34.13 -35.32
C VAL A 61 -12.92 34.46 -36.65
N LYS A 62 -12.07 34.55 -37.70
CA LYS A 62 -12.52 34.77 -39.06
C LYS A 62 -11.88 33.75 -40.01
N ILE A 63 -12.71 33.10 -40.84
CA ILE A 63 -12.27 32.13 -41.83
C ILE A 63 -12.86 32.57 -43.16
N THR A 64 -11.98 32.80 -44.17
CA THR A 64 -12.41 33.23 -45.52
C THR A 64 -11.83 32.34 -46.62
N ASP A 65 -12.36 32.44 -47.80
CA ASP A 65 -11.72 31.92 -49.00
C ASP A 65 -10.42 32.73 -49.29
N ALA A 66 -9.32 32.03 -49.54
CA ALA A 66 -8.05 32.70 -49.75
C ALA A 66 -7.90 33.44 -51.09
N ALA A 67 -8.69 33.01 -52.08
CA ALA A 67 -8.72 33.64 -53.40
C ALA A 67 -9.72 34.81 -53.47
N ASP A 68 -10.76 34.76 -52.58
CA ASP A 68 -11.82 35.78 -52.52
C ASP A 68 -12.19 36.07 -51.06
N ALA A 69 -11.61 37.11 -50.48
CA ALA A 69 -11.83 37.48 -49.07
C ALA A 69 -13.26 37.97 -48.77
N GLU A 70 -14.11 38.19 -49.80
CA GLU A 70 -15.55 38.48 -49.59
C GLU A 70 -16.34 37.24 -49.24
N ILE A 71 -15.81 36.06 -49.56
CA ILE A 71 -16.41 34.78 -49.16
C ILE A 71 -15.96 34.42 -47.74
N THR A 72 -16.86 34.62 -46.79
CA THR A 72 -16.61 34.32 -45.37
C THR A 72 -17.31 33.03 -45.00
N TYR A 73 -16.56 32.09 -44.47
CA TYR A 73 -17.05 30.80 -43.96
C TYR A 73 -17.40 30.86 -42.45
N LEU A 74 -16.66 31.65 -41.69
CA LEU A 74 -16.90 31.90 -40.25
C LEU A 74 -16.45 33.31 -39.89
N GLU A 75 -17.26 34.04 -39.10
CA GLU A 75 -16.90 35.33 -38.52
C GLU A 75 -17.67 35.46 -37.20
N GLU A 76 -17.05 35.04 -36.08
CA GLU A 76 -17.72 34.96 -34.80
C GLU A 76 -16.81 35.27 -33.60
N TYR A 77 -17.43 35.59 -32.45
CA TYR A 77 -16.74 35.77 -31.16
C TYR A 77 -16.89 34.56 -30.27
N TYR A 78 -15.80 34.20 -29.60
CA TYR A 78 -15.73 33.08 -28.67
C TYR A 78 -15.16 33.53 -27.32
N THR A 79 -15.70 33.00 -26.23
CA THR A 79 -15.17 33.24 -24.86
C THR A 79 -14.03 32.28 -24.50
N ASN A 80 -13.97 31.14 -25.17
CA ASN A 80 -12.95 30.12 -24.99
C ASN A 80 -12.03 30.09 -26.21
N ASN A 81 -10.88 29.48 -26.09
CA ASN A 81 -9.88 29.34 -27.15
C ASN A 81 -10.15 28.12 -28.07
N VAL A 82 -11.42 27.86 -28.34
CA VAL A 82 -11.89 26.75 -29.16
C VAL A 82 -13.19 27.09 -29.88
N CYS A 83 -13.32 26.63 -31.12
CA CYS A 83 -14.59 26.68 -31.86
C CYS A 83 -14.77 25.43 -32.73
N THR A 84 -16.05 25.11 -33.04
CA THR A 84 -16.36 24.09 -34.03
C THR A 84 -16.46 24.78 -35.40
N LEU A 85 -15.75 24.21 -36.37
CA LEU A 85 -15.70 24.75 -37.72
C LEU A 85 -16.94 24.36 -38.50
N PRO A 86 -17.49 25.23 -39.36
CA PRO A 86 -18.47 24.85 -40.37
C PRO A 86 -17.86 23.91 -41.39
N ALA A 87 -18.68 23.26 -42.18
CA ALA A 87 -18.22 22.46 -43.30
C ALA A 87 -17.51 23.37 -44.33
N LEU A 88 -16.19 23.27 -44.40
CA LEU A 88 -15.36 24.02 -45.35
C LEU A 88 -15.23 23.21 -46.65
N PRO A 89 -15.12 23.88 -47.83
CA PRO A 89 -15.01 23.17 -49.10
C PRO A 89 -13.62 22.49 -49.23
N GLU A 90 -13.62 21.17 -49.40
CA GLU A 90 -12.40 20.36 -49.52
C GLU A 90 -11.62 20.72 -50.80
N GLY A 91 -10.31 20.74 -50.68
CA GLY A 91 -9.41 21.06 -51.80
C GLY A 91 -9.31 22.54 -52.13
N LYS A 92 -9.94 23.45 -51.38
CA LYS A 92 -9.76 24.91 -51.53
C LYS A 92 -8.72 25.49 -50.56
N GLN A 93 -8.14 26.62 -50.98
CA GLN A 93 -7.31 27.41 -50.08
C GLN A 93 -8.18 28.30 -49.19
N VAL A 94 -7.98 28.22 -47.89
CA VAL A 94 -8.73 28.90 -46.85
C VAL A 94 -7.78 29.71 -45.98
N SER A 95 -8.18 30.93 -45.65
CA SER A 95 -7.44 31.79 -44.72
C SER A 95 -8.06 31.79 -43.34
N PHE A 96 -7.26 31.53 -42.36
CA PHE A 96 -7.64 31.55 -40.94
C PHE A 96 -7.05 32.79 -40.25
N SER A 97 -7.86 33.44 -39.43
CA SER A 97 -7.41 34.59 -38.63
C SER A 97 -8.08 34.54 -37.24
N VAL A 98 -7.31 34.58 -36.19
CA VAL A 98 -7.79 34.63 -34.82
C VAL A 98 -7.19 35.82 -34.11
N HIS A 99 -8.03 36.62 -33.45
CA HIS A 99 -7.63 37.78 -32.68
C HIS A 99 -8.04 37.63 -31.22
N ALA A 100 -7.16 37.91 -30.29
CA ALA A 100 -7.57 38.14 -28.90
C ALA A 100 -8.15 39.54 -28.77
N VAL A 101 -9.29 39.68 -28.14
CA VAL A 101 -10.03 40.93 -28.03
C VAL A 101 -10.11 41.35 -26.58
N LYS A 102 -9.63 42.58 -26.29
CA LYS A 102 -9.69 43.21 -24.98
C LYS A 102 -10.49 44.50 -25.03
N GLY A 103 -11.55 44.58 -24.23
CA GLY A 103 -12.27 45.80 -24.02
C GLY A 103 -11.46 46.82 -23.19
N TYR A 104 -11.55 48.10 -23.56
CA TYR A 104 -10.99 49.20 -22.78
C TYR A 104 -11.84 50.45 -22.89
N LYS A 105 -11.69 51.34 -21.95
CA LYS A 105 -12.37 52.64 -21.96
C LYS A 105 -11.49 53.71 -22.60
N LEU A 106 -11.97 54.31 -23.69
CA LEU A 106 -11.37 55.47 -24.25
C LEU A 106 -12.27 56.69 -23.92
N LEU A 107 -11.90 57.46 -22.89
CA LEU A 107 -12.76 58.50 -22.30
C LEU A 107 -14.08 57.89 -21.79
N TRP A 108 -15.19 58.17 -22.47
CA TRP A 108 -16.52 57.63 -22.15
C TRP A 108 -17.00 56.53 -23.12
N MET A 109 -16.17 56.21 -24.09
CA MET A 109 -16.51 55.19 -25.11
C MET A 109 -15.93 53.85 -24.72
N ASP A 110 -16.72 52.81 -24.93
CA ASP A 110 -16.26 51.42 -24.89
C ASP A 110 -15.60 51.07 -26.23
N MET A 111 -14.36 50.70 -26.18
CA MET A 111 -13.51 50.32 -27.33
C MET A 111 -12.99 48.91 -27.17
N GLU A 112 -12.59 48.32 -28.25
CA GLU A 112 -11.97 46.99 -28.26
C GLU A 112 -10.60 47.12 -28.99
N ARG A 113 -9.62 46.43 -28.40
CA ARG A 113 -8.32 46.21 -29.05
C ARG A 113 -8.27 44.77 -29.52
N PHE A 114 -8.02 44.60 -30.80
CA PHE A 114 -7.79 43.33 -31.45
C PHE A 114 -6.30 43.09 -31.50
N CYS A 115 -5.84 42.05 -30.85
CA CYS A 115 -4.46 41.56 -30.94
C CYS A 115 -4.47 40.31 -31.79
N GLU A 116 -3.88 40.35 -32.95
CA GLU A 116 -3.80 39.22 -33.86
C GLU A 116 -2.98 38.11 -33.24
N ILE A 117 -3.55 36.90 -33.19
CA ILE A 117 -2.74 35.74 -33.00
C ILE A 117 -1.92 35.61 -34.30
N PRO A 118 -0.57 35.49 -34.23
CA PRO A 118 0.28 35.58 -35.41
C PRO A 118 0.15 34.33 -36.28
N LEU A 119 -1.02 34.19 -36.92
CA LEU A 119 -1.39 33.01 -37.69
C LEU A 119 -2.47 33.32 -38.70
N ALA A 120 -2.13 34.08 -39.67
CA ALA A 120 -2.85 34.04 -40.92
C ALA A 120 -2.20 32.97 -41.80
N ALA A 121 -2.63 31.78 -41.71
CA ALA A 121 -2.20 30.73 -42.61
C ALA A 121 -3.22 30.62 -43.72
N THR A 122 -2.79 30.83 -44.96
CA THR A 122 -3.53 30.41 -46.13
C THR A 122 -3.13 28.98 -46.43
N THR A 123 -4.07 28.07 -46.30
CA THR A 123 -3.75 26.65 -46.39
C THR A 123 -4.79 25.91 -47.22
N LEU A 124 -4.35 24.85 -47.87
CA LEU A 124 -5.26 23.92 -48.53
C LEU A 124 -6.11 23.22 -47.48
N TRP A 125 -7.44 23.36 -47.59
CA TRP A 125 -8.36 22.67 -46.67
C TRP A 125 -8.49 21.20 -47.06
N GLU A 126 -7.78 20.37 -46.30
CA GLU A 126 -7.76 18.93 -46.49
C GLU A 126 -7.29 18.26 -45.19
N LEU A 127 -8.13 17.40 -44.60
CA LEU A 127 -7.77 16.73 -43.36
C LEU A 127 -6.89 15.49 -43.63
N PRO A 128 -5.85 15.28 -42.86
CA PRO A 128 -4.88 14.19 -43.08
C PRO A 128 -5.27 12.89 -42.36
N ASP A 129 -6.41 12.30 -42.72
CA ASP A 129 -6.88 11.08 -42.09
C ASP A 129 -6.03 9.84 -42.42
N LEU A 130 -6.05 8.87 -41.52
CA LEU A 130 -5.54 7.52 -41.70
C LEU A 130 -6.67 6.65 -42.30
N GLU A 131 -6.34 5.81 -43.28
CA GLU A 131 -7.24 4.85 -43.87
C GLU A 131 -6.70 3.44 -43.70
N GLN A 132 -7.57 2.43 -43.66
CA GLN A 132 -7.21 1.01 -43.56
C GLN A 132 -6.25 0.75 -42.37
N VAL A 133 -6.55 1.34 -41.23
CA VAL A 133 -5.75 1.19 -40.00
C VAL A 133 -5.83 -0.26 -39.55
N ASN A 134 -4.68 -0.89 -39.41
CA ASN A 134 -4.55 -2.25 -38.94
C ASN A 134 -3.48 -2.29 -37.86
N TRP A 135 -3.87 -2.67 -36.65
CA TRP A 135 -3.01 -2.83 -35.50
C TRP A 135 -2.83 -4.32 -35.21
N LYS A 136 -1.59 -4.82 -35.23
CA LYS A 136 -1.32 -6.23 -35.05
C LYS A 136 -0.11 -6.46 -34.16
N PRO A 137 -0.29 -7.11 -33.01
CA PRO A 137 0.82 -7.60 -32.18
C PRO A 137 1.52 -8.77 -32.88
N ASP A 138 2.83 -8.91 -32.65
CA ASP A 138 3.65 -10.02 -33.08
C ASP A 138 4.41 -10.59 -31.87
N GLU A 139 3.97 -11.74 -31.44
CA GLU A 139 4.51 -12.45 -30.30
C GLU A 139 6.00 -12.84 -30.48
N SER A 140 6.37 -13.29 -31.67
CA SER A 140 7.71 -13.81 -31.95
C SER A 140 8.79 -12.73 -31.85
N THR A 141 8.46 -11.50 -32.23
CA THR A 141 9.37 -10.36 -32.26
C THR A 141 9.14 -9.40 -31.09
N LYS A 142 8.11 -9.63 -30.27
CA LYS A 142 7.67 -8.74 -29.20
C LYS A 142 7.47 -7.31 -29.70
N THR A 143 6.79 -7.19 -30.81
CA THR A 143 6.46 -5.91 -31.44
C THR A 143 4.97 -5.84 -31.71
N ALA A 144 4.45 -4.62 -31.84
CA ALA A 144 3.16 -4.39 -32.43
C ALA A 144 3.33 -3.50 -33.65
N LYS A 145 2.67 -3.87 -34.74
CA LYS A 145 2.74 -3.15 -36.01
C LYS A 145 1.43 -2.43 -36.27
N LEU A 146 1.51 -1.10 -36.36
CA LEU A 146 0.49 -0.26 -36.92
C LEU A 146 0.74 -0.11 -38.41
N SER A 147 -0.18 -0.53 -39.26
CA SER A 147 -0.14 -0.32 -40.72
C SER A 147 -1.34 0.52 -41.13
N TYR A 148 -1.14 1.45 -42.05
CA TYR A 148 -2.19 2.39 -42.50
C TYR A 148 -1.89 2.95 -43.88
N GLN A 149 -2.93 3.48 -44.50
CA GLN A 149 -2.81 4.36 -45.66
C GLN A 149 -3.03 5.80 -45.22
N LYS A 150 -2.35 6.74 -45.87
CA LYS A 150 -2.46 8.18 -45.60
C LYS A 150 -2.15 8.98 -46.85
N LYS A 151 -2.53 10.24 -46.87
CA LYS A 151 -2.12 11.19 -47.91
C LYS A 151 -0.61 11.37 -47.90
N SER A 152 -0.01 11.70 -49.04
CA SER A 152 1.46 11.70 -49.21
C SER A 152 2.20 12.74 -48.35
N ASP A 153 1.54 13.84 -48.03
CA ASP A 153 2.06 14.96 -47.24
C ASP A 153 1.77 14.79 -45.73
N ALA A 154 0.94 13.84 -45.35
CA ALA A 154 0.63 13.59 -43.96
C ALA A 154 1.69 12.74 -43.28
N ARG A 155 1.82 12.94 -41.94
CA ARG A 155 2.61 12.13 -41.01
C ARG A 155 1.66 11.41 -40.07
N CYS A 156 2.15 10.39 -39.38
CA CYS A 156 1.41 9.72 -38.33
C CYS A 156 2.15 9.87 -37.00
N LYS A 157 1.46 10.41 -35.98
CA LYS A 157 1.89 10.32 -34.58
C LYS A 157 1.20 9.17 -33.91
N LEU A 158 2.00 8.35 -33.26
CA LEU A 158 1.52 7.32 -32.34
C LEU A 158 1.81 7.78 -30.90
N TYR A 159 0.78 7.77 -30.10
CA TYR A 159 0.86 8.08 -28.67
C TYR A 159 0.63 6.80 -27.87
N VAL A 160 1.16 6.78 -26.67
CA VAL A 160 0.86 5.79 -25.64
C VAL A 160 0.29 6.52 -24.43
N LYS A 161 -0.67 5.91 -23.74
CA LYS A 161 -1.23 6.44 -22.51
C LYS A 161 -0.41 5.95 -21.32
N LEU A 162 0.24 6.87 -20.62
CA LEU A 162 1.02 6.63 -19.40
C LEU A 162 0.48 7.55 -18.30
N ASP A 163 0.17 7.01 -17.12
CA ASP A 163 -0.35 7.77 -15.97
C ASP A 163 -1.52 8.73 -16.32
N ASP A 164 -2.46 8.23 -17.14
CA ASP A 164 -3.59 8.98 -17.72
C ASP A 164 -3.22 10.11 -18.69
N GLU A 165 -1.96 10.26 -19.04
CA GLU A 165 -1.49 11.24 -20.04
C GLU A 165 -1.08 10.57 -21.36
N TRP A 166 -1.38 11.24 -22.50
CA TRP A 166 -0.96 10.79 -23.81
C TRP A 166 0.44 11.31 -24.16
N VAL A 167 1.40 10.40 -24.23
CA VAL A 167 2.80 10.70 -24.56
C VAL A 167 3.11 10.30 -25.98
N VAL A 168 3.77 11.16 -26.76
CA VAL A 168 4.21 10.83 -28.11
C VAL A 168 5.26 9.74 -28.07
N LEU A 169 4.93 8.60 -28.63
CA LEU A 169 5.83 7.47 -28.73
C LEU A 169 6.68 7.53 -30.00
N GLN A 170 6.04 7.80 -31.13
CA GLN A 170 6.70 7.83 -32.43
C GLN A 170 6.01 8.80 -33.39
N ASP A 171 6.82 9.44 -34.25
CA ASP A 171 6.38 10.29 -35.34
C ASP A 171 6.94 9.72 -36.65
N SER A 172 6.07 9.30 -37.56
CA SER A 172 6.44 8.58 -38.77
C SER A 172 5.94 9.24 -40.05
N GLN A 173 6.79 9.28 -41.07
CA GLN A 173 6.42 9.63 -42.43
C GLN A 173 6.03 8.41 -43.27
N GLY A 174 6.31 7.20 -42.77
CA GLY A 174 6.02 5.93 -43.47
C GLY A 174 4.55 5.58 -43.51
N SER A 175 4.25 4.39 -44.00
CA SER A 175 2.91 3.75 -44.03
C SER A 175 2.74 2.74 -42.89
N SER A 176 3.69 2.66 -41.98
CA SER A 176 3.62 1.81 -40.77
C SER A 176 4.52 2.33 -39.68
N VAL A 177 4.15 1.97 -38.46
CA VAL A 177 4.91 2.17 -37.25
C VAL A 177 5.08 0.81 -36.58
N ILE A 178 6.29 0.51 -36.12
CA ILE A 178 6.58 -0.70 -35.33
C ILE A 178 6.91 -0.24 -33.92
N VAL A 179 6.12 -0.70 -32.99
CA VAL A 179 6.34 -0.50 -31.54
C VAL A 179 7.05 -1.72 -31.01
N GLN A 180 8.21 -1.53 -30.43
CA GLN A 180 8.96 -2.58 -29.76
C GLN A 180 8.70 -2.52 -28.26
N PHE A 181 8.47 -3.68 -27.65
CA PHE A 181 8.23 -3.84 -26.22
C PHE A 181 9.41 -4.58 -25.60
N GLY A 182 9.79 -4.19 -24.38
CA GLY A 182 10.87 -4.86 -23.63
C GLY A 182 12.18 -4.09 -23.62
N GLU A 183 13.28 -4.80 -23.42
CA GLU A 183 14.61 -4.23 -23.20
C GLU A 183 15.01 -3.20 -24.26
N GLY A 184 15.29 -1.97 -23.85
CA GLY A 184 15.68 -0.87 -24.72
C GLY A 184 14.52 -0.07 -25.33
N SER A 185 13.26 -0.38 -25.01
CA SER A 185 12.07 0.37 -25.44
C SER A 185 11.56 1.29 -24.32
N ILE A 186 10.92 2.41 -24.74
CA ILE A 186 10.23 3.32 -23.80
C ILE A 186 8.95 2.65 -23.28
N ILE A 187 8.44 1.61 -23.97
CA ILE A 187 7.23 0.90 -23.60
C ILE A 187 7.58 -0.54 -23.36
N THR A 188 7.22 -0.97 -22.21
CA THR A 188 7.26 -2.36 -21.83
C THR A 188 5.84 -2.92 -21.85
N VAL A 189 5.70 -4.22 -21.80
CA VAL A 189 4.39 -4.89 -21.94
C VAL A 189 3.58 -4.70 -20.65
N PRO A 190 2.25 -4.54 -20.74
CA PRO A 190 1.40 -4.25 -19.60
C PRO A 190 1.46 -5.36 -18.52
N PRO A 191 1.27 -5.00 -17.24
CA PRO A 191 1.00 -5.94 -16.17
C PRO A 191 -0.21 -6.83 -16.47
N VAL A 192 -0.34 -7.95 -15.74
CA VAL A 192 -1.48 -8.86 -15.90
C VAL A 192 -2.79 -8.16 -15.57
N GLY A 193 -3.77 -8.34 -16.46
CA GLY A 193 -5.08 -7.72 -16.31
C GLY A 193 -5.14 -6.23 -16.64
N GLN A 194 -4.02 -5.66 -17.07
CA GLN A 194 -3.96 -4.29 -17.56
C GLN A 194 -3.74 -4.28 -19.08
N GLU A 195 -4.20 -3.23 -19.72
CA GLU A 195 -3.95 -2.96 -21.12
C GLU A 195 -3.16 -1.67 -21.29
N VAL A 196 -2.31 -1.61 -22.30
CA VAL A 196 -1.70 -0.35 -22.74
C VAL A 196 -2.51 0.18 -23.90
N GLN A 197 -2.95 1.42 -23.77
CA GLN A 197 -3.74 2.12 -24.78
C GLN A 197 -2.83 2.95 -25.66
N PHE A 198 -3.10 2.89 -26.97
CA PHE A 198 -2.40 3.68 -27.97
C PHE A 198 -3.41 4.52 -28.74
N ARG A 199 -2.95 5.68 -29.18
CA ARG A 199 -3.69 6.59 -30.03
C ARG A 199 -2.86 6.87 -31.27
N ALA A 200 -3.40 6.60 -32.45
CA ALA A 200 -2.77 6.99 -33.71
C ALA A 200 -3.57 8.12 -34.37
N VAL A 201 -2.86 9.11 -34.87
CA VAL A 201 -3.48 10.23 -35.57
C VAL A 201 -2.59 10.69 -36.73
N ALA A 202 -3.19 10.89 -37.90
CA ALA A 202 -2.50 11.59 -38.98
C ALA A 202 -2.46 13.08 -38.70
N TYR A 203 -1.35 13.72 -39.03
CA TYR A 203 -1.24 15.17 -38.95
C TYR A 203 -0.47 15.74 -40.13
N ARG A 204 -0.76 17.00 -40.44
CA ARG A 204 -0.03 17.83 -41.36
C ARG A 204 0.26 19.16 -40.67
N GLN A 205 1.47 19.64 -40.83
CA GLN A 205 1.87 20.93 -40.24
C GLN A 205 2.28 21.88 -41.37
N GLU A 206 1.70 23.04 -41.35
CA GLU A 206 2.04 24.15 -42.23
C GLU A 206 2.31 25.39 -41.37
N GLU A 207 3.57 25.85 -41.35
CA GLU A 207 4.02 26.98 -40.50
C GLU A 207 3.46 26.88 -39.04
N ASN A 208 2.48 27.70 -38.74
CA ASN A 208 1.87 27.82 -37.42
C ASN A 208 0.50 27.09 -37.30
N LEU A 209 0.16 26.22 -38.23
CA LEU A 209 -1.11 25.50 -38.25
C LEU A 209 -0.84 24.01 -38.34
N ILE A 210 -1.44 23.27 -37.41
CA ILE A 210 -1.37 21.81 -37.38
C ILE A 210 -2.77 21.25 -37.60
N PHE A 211 -2.91 20.41 -38.62
CA PHE A 211 -4.11 19.66 -38.92
C PHE A 211 -3.99 18.27 -38.37
N TYR A 212 -4.95 17.85 -37.56
CA TYR A 212 -5.07 16.50 -37.06
C TYR A 212 -6.29 15.85 -37.72
N GLY A 213 -6.12 14.65 -38.24
CA GLY A 213 -7.20 13.77 -38.64
C GLY A 213 -7.93 13.15 -37.48
N GLN A 214 -8.83 12.22 -37.79
CA GLN A 214 -9.49 11.46 -36.74
C GLN A 214 -8.48 10.63 -35.94
N SER A 215 -8.64 10.63 -34.65
CA SER A 215 -7.85 9.78 -33.75
C SER A 215 -8.37 8.36 -33.74
N TYR A 216 -7.48 7.39 -33.78
CA TYR A 216 -7.77 5.97 -33.58
C TYR A 216 -7.24 5.59 -32.21
N GLU A 217 -8.15 5.34 -31.26
CA GLU A 217 -7.82 5.11 -29.84
C GLU A 217 -8.04 3.66 -29.40
N ASP A 218 -8.75 2.85 -30.19
CA ASP A 218 -9.01 1.44 -29.91
C ASP A 218 -7.79 0.53 -30.22
N LEU A 219 -6.59 1.09 -30.11
CA LEU A 219 -5.35 0.38 -30.32
C LEU A 219 -4.82 -0.03 -28.96
N THR A 220 -5.17 -1.22 -28.52
CA THR A 220 -4.74 -1.73 -27.23
C THR A 220 -3.78 -2.89 -27.40
N ILE A 221 -2.91 -3.05 -26.42
CA ILE A 221 -2.11 -4.24 -26.21
C ILE A 221 -2.42 -4.76 -24.83
N GLN A 222 -2.86 -6.00 -24.81
CA GLN A 222 -3.01 -6.76 -23.58
C GLN A 222 -1.85 -7.77 -23.49
N ARG A 223 -1.64 -8.25 -22.31
CA ARG A 223 -0.60 -9.24 -22.07
C ARG A 223 -0.80 -10.50 -22.89
N ASP A 224 -2.04 -10.95 -23.05
CA ASP A 224 -2.39 -12.16 -23.81
C ASP A 224 -1.95 -12.07 -25.28
N ASP A 225 -1.72 -10.86 -25.80
CA ASP A 225 -1.18 -10.64 -27.15
C ASP A 225 0.29 -11.10 -27.30
N PHE A 226 0.99 -11.37 -26.20
CA PHE A 226 2.41 -11.77 -26.16
C PHE A 226 2.64 -13.06 -25.38
N LEU A 227 1.60 -13.79 -25.03
CA LEU A 227 1.69 -15.05 -24.30
C LEU A 227 2.18 -16.18 -25.21
N GLY A 228 3.40 -16.56 -25.02
CA GLY A 228 4.04 -17.60 -25.80
C GLY A 228 4.64 -18.76 -25.06
N ARG A 229 4.39 -18.96 -23.74
CA ARG A 229 4.68 -20.22 -23.05
C ARG A 229 3.88 -20.35 -21.76
N ASP A 230 3.27 -21.50 -21.60
CA ASP A 230 2.71 -21.98 -20.37
C ASP A 230 3.81 -22.09 -19.31
N LEU A 231 3.58 -21.48 -18.14
CA LEU A 231 4.44 -21.67 -16.97
C LEU A 231 4.29 -23.07 -16.36
N ASN A 232 3.32 -23.86 -16.85
CA ASN A 232 3.00 -25.20 -16.38
C ASN A 232 3.02 -25.27 -14.83
N PRO A 233 2.21 -24.50 -14.11
CA PRO A 233 2.24 -24.51 -12.68
C PRO A 233 1.75 -25.85 -12.14
N VAL A 234 2.50 -26.39 -11.21
CA VAL A 234 2.13 -27.60 -10.48
C VAL A 234 1.72 -27.19 -9.08
N PHE A 235 0.48 -27.54 -8.73
CA PHE A 235 -0.07 -27.30 -7.41
C PHE A 235 0.02 -28.59 -6.59
N THR A 236 0.62 -28.50 -5.40
CA THR A 236 0.74 -29.62 -4.46
C THR A 236 0.08 -29.22 -3.15
N ASP A 237 -0.93 -29.98 -2.71
CA ASP A 237 -1.50 -29.85 -1.38
C ASP A 237 -0.55 -30.53 -0.37
N ASN A 238 0.00 -29.77 0.55
CA ASN A 238 0.89 -30.28 1.61
C ASN A 238 0.14 -30.74 2.86
N GLY A 239 -1.18 -30.62 2.87
CA GLY A 239 -1.99 -30.75 4.06
C GLY A 239 -2.00 -29.47 4.92
N TYR A 240 -2.80 -29.47 5.99
CA TYR A 240 -2.92 -28.34 6.93
C TYR A 240 -3.20 -26.98 6.26
N ASN A 241 -3.95 -27.00 5.15
CA ASN A 241 -4.25 -25.78 4.37
C ASN A 241 -3.02 -25.02 3.86
N VAL A 242 -1.93 -25.73 3.63
CA VAL A 242 -0.69 -25.24 3.02
C VAL A 242 -0.57 -25.87 1.65
N CYS A 243 -0.24 -25.08 0.65
CA CYS A 243 0.06 -25.58 -0.68
C CYS A 243 1.47 -25.14 -1.14
N THR A 244 2.08 -25.94 -2.00
CA THR A 244 3.27 -25.55 -2.74
C THR A 244 2.92 -25.44 -4.21
N ILE A 245 3.35 -24.33 -4.82
CA ILE A 245 3.22 -24.05 -6.25
C ILE A 245 4.60 -24.02 -6.84
N THR A 246 4.86 -24.86 -7.83
CA THR A 246 6.10 -24.84 -8.61
C THR A 246 5.78 -24.57 -10.07
N TRP A 247 6.73 -24.07 -10.83
CA TRP A 247 6.52 -23.72 -12.26
C TRP A 247 7.78 -23.90 -13.08
N ASP A 248 7.58 -23.96 -14.40
CA ASP A 248 8.67 -24.11 -15.36
C ASP A 248 9.44 -22.80 -15.57
N GLU A 249 10.69 -22.94 -16.01
CA GLU A 249 11.51 -21.81 -16.40
C GLU A 249 10.97 -21.13 -17.66
N THR A 250 10.84 -19.81 -17.61
CA THR A 250 10.60 -18.98 -18.79
C THR A 250 11.74 -17.97 -18.93
N LYS A 251 11.75 -17.22 -20.03
CA LYS A 251 12.70 -16.12 -20.23
C LYS A 251 12.34 -14.87 -19.40
N GLY A 252 11.81 -15.06 -18.19
CA GLY A 252 11.53 -13.98 -17.26
C GLY A 252 12.78 -13.66 -16.42
N GLU A 253 12.87 -12.44 -15.92
CA GLU A 253 13.91 -12.04 -14.96
C GLU A 253 13.49 -12.30 -13.51
N ARG A 254 12.18 -12.37 -13.27
CA ARG A 254 11.58 -12.69 -11.98
C ARG A 254 10.19 -13.26 -12.13
N TYR A 255 9.68 -13.84 -11.07
CA TYR A 255 8.33 -14.40 -11.02
C TYR A 255 7.56 -13.76 -9.86
N GLN A 256 6.26 -13.60 -10.03
CA GLN A 256 5.33 -13.25 -8.96
C GLN A 256 4.32 -14.37 -8.76
N VAL A 257 4.09 -14.76 -7.52
CA VAL A 257 2.93 -15.55 -7.14
C VAL A 257 1.85 -14.58 -6.66
N GLN A 258 0.68 -14.69 -7.23
CA GLN A 258 -0.44 -13.78 -6.97
C GLN A 258 -1.66 -14.54 -6.46
N LEU A 259 -2.40 -13.91 -5.55
CA LEU A 259 -3.67 -14.36 -4.99
C LEU A 259 -4.79 -13.44 -5.46
N TRP A 260 -5.95 -14.01 -5.79
CA TRP A 260 -7.13 -13.23 -6.12
C TRP A 260 -7.80 -12.64 -4.88
N ASP A 261 -7.88 -11.32 -4.80
CA ASP A 261 -8.69 -10.60 -3.82
C ASP A 261 -10.12 -10.43 -4.37
N SER A 262 -11.07 -11.15 -3.78
CA SER A 262 -12.47 -11.11 -4.20
C SER A 262 -13.23 -9.87 -3.71
N GLU A 263 -12.67 -9.07 -2.81
CA GLU A 263 -13.30 -7.84 -2.32
C GLU A 263 -12.96 -6.65 -3.22
N GLU A 264 -11.71 -6.57 -3.66
CA GLU A 264 -11.23 -5.48 -4.53
C GLU A 264 -11.27 -5.87 -6.02
N ASP A 265 -11.60 -7.13 -6.36
CA ASP A 265 -11.65 -7.69 -7.73
C ASP A 265 -10.31 -7.58 -8.47
N GLU A 266 -9.20 -7.85 -7.77
CA GLU A 266 -7.84 -7.72 -8.30
C GLU A 266 -6.89 -8.84 -7.87
N TRP A 267 -5.74 -8.95 -8.54
CA TRP A 267 -4.68 -9.89 -8.20
C TRP A 267 -3.62 -9.22 -7.32
N VAL A 268 -3.42 -9.76 -6.14
CA VAL A 268 -2.46 -9.28 -5.13
C VAL A 268 -1.19 -10.10 -5.16
N VAL A 269 -0.02 -9.44 -5.17
CA VAL A 269 1.28 -10.11 -5.13
C VAL A 269 1.55 -10.65 -3.74
N LEU A 270 1.70 -11.97 -3.64
CA LEU A 270 2.10 -12.67 -2.40
C LEU A 270 3.62 -12.78 -2.26
N SER A 271 4.30 -13.09 -3.35
CA SER A 271 5.75 -13.33 -3.36
C SER A 271 6.37 -12.95 -4.68
N GLU A 272 7.60 -12.47 -4.64
CA GLU A 272 8.48 -12.31 -5.80
C GLU A 272 9.67 -13.28 -5.66
N VAL A 273 9.97 -14.00 -6.75
CA VAL A 273 11.04 -14.97 -6.83
C VAL A 273 11.98 -14.56 -7.96
N ALA A 274 13.27 -14.38 -7.70
CA ALA A 274 14.23 -14.03 -8.72
C ALA A 274 14.46 -15.21 -9.70
N TRP A 275 14.86 -14.91 -10.92
CA TRP A 275 15.06 -15.93 -11.99
C TRP A 275 16.08 -17.03 -11.63
N ASN A 276 17.02 -16.72 -10.75
CA ASN A 276 18.07 -17.63 -10.29
C ASN A 276 17.76 -18.33 -8.97
N GLU A 277 16.58 -18.10 -8.40
CA GLU A 277 16.08 -18.75 -7.21
C GLU A 277 15.25 -19.99 -7.57
N GLU A 278 14.94 -20.81 -6.58
CA GLU A 278 14.07 -21.96 -6.75
C GLU A 278 12.67 -21.50 -7.15
N ARG A 279 12.16 -21.99 -8.27
CA ARG A 279 10.81 -21.68 -8.79
C ARG A 279 9.75 -22.40 -7.99
N SER A 280 9.60 -21.99 -6.76
CA SER A 280 8.70 -22.58 -5.78
C SER A 280 8.13 -21.50 -4.87
N TYR A 281 6.90 -21.66 -4.49
CA TYR A 281 6.23 -20.88 -3.47
C TYR A 281 5.43 -21.81 -2.58
N THR A 282 5.63 -21.72 -1.28
CA THR A 282 4.80 -22.41 -0.30
C THR A 282 3.90 -21.38 0.38
N SER A 283 2.58 -21.63 0.32
CA SER A 283 1.61 -20.75 0.97
C SER A 283 1.77 -20.76 2.47
N PRO A 284 1.39 -19.68 3.19
CA PRO A 284 1.14 -19.77 4.61
C PRO A 284 -0.01 -20.76 4.90
N HIS A 285 -0.22 -21.07 6.19
CA HIS A 285 -1.38 -21.81 6.63
C HIS A 285 -2.65 -20.96 6.42
N MET A 286 -3.46 -21.32 5.45
CA MET A 286 -4.62 -20.54 5.03
C MET A 286 -5.84 -20.83 5.93
N ALA A 287 -6.75 -19.86 6.03
CA ALA A 287 -7.96 -19.99 6.83
C ALA A 287 -8.86 -21.14 6.31
N VAL A 288 -9.50 -21.85 7.24
CA VAL A 288 -10.32 -23.04 6.97
C VAL A 288 -11.62 -22.74 6.20
N ASN A 289 -12.14 -23.74 5.48
CA ASN A 289 -13.42 -23.71 4.76
C ASN A 289 -13.55 -22.56 3.75
N LYS A 290 -12.48 -22.30 3.00
CA LYS A 290 -12.39 -21.26 1.97
C LYS A 290 -11.78 -21.80 0.69
N THR A 291 -12.02 -21.10 -0.41
CA THR A 291 -11.36 -21.33 -1.69
C THR A 291 -10.46 -20.15 -2.02
N PHE A 292 -9.19 -20.40 -2.21
CA PHE A 292 -8.19 -19.41 -2.62
C PHE A 292 -7.77 -19.68 -4.04
N ARG A 293 -7.65 -18.64 -4.87
CA ARG A 293 -7.19 -18.72 -6.25
C ARG A 293 -5.83 -18.08 -6.42
N TYR A 294 -4.91 -18.83 -7.01
CA TYR A 294 -3.54 -18.42 -7.24
C TYR A 294 -3.21 -18.39 -8.73
N ARG A 295 -2.23 -17.60 -9.10
CA ARG A 295 -1.56 -17.67 -10.39
C ARG A 295 -0.09 -17.30 -10.25
N VAL A 296 0.74 -17.74 -11.21
CA VAL A 296 2.14 -17.35 -11.31
C VAL A 296 2.32 -16.45 -12.53
N VAL A 297 3.12 -15.43 -12.37
CA VAL A 297 3.41 -14.43 -13.40
C VAL A 297 4.92 -14.34 -13.56
N ALA A 298 5.45 -14.60 -14.76
CA ALA A 298 6.84 -14.34 -15.09
C ALA A 298 6.98 -12.92 -15.62
N LEU A 299 7.84 -12.13 -15.05
CA LEU A 299 8.15 -10.76 -15.42
C LEU A 299 9.54 -10.68 -16.04
N GLY A 300 9.70 -9.93 -17.13
CA GLY A 300 10.98 -9.74 -17.81
C GLY A 300 11.24 -8.28 -18.18
N GLY A 301 12.53 -7.89 -18.25
CA GLY A 301 12.96 -6.55 -18.64
C GLY A 301 13.21 -5.59 -17.47
N GLN A 302 13.92 -4.49 -17.75
CA GLN A 302 14.13 -3.42 -16.77
C GLN A 302 12.81 -2.74 -16.45
N VAL A 303 12.50 -2.69 -15.16
CA VAL A 303 11.30 -2.07 -14.61
C VAL A 303 11.34 -0.57 -14.88
N ILE A 304 10.52 -0.12 -15.83
CA ILE A 304 9.88 1.18 -15.73
C ILE A 304 8.54 0.89 -15.08
N GLU A 305 8.24 1.52 -13.96
CA GLU A 305 7.06 1.28 -13.14
C GLU A 305 5.80 1.25 -14.02
N GLY A 306 5.04 0.15 -13.96
CA GLY A 306 3.81 -0.05 -14.73
C GLY A 306 3.93 -0.77 -16.08
N SER A 307 5.11 -1.27 -16.48
CA SER A 307 5.36 -1.68 -17.86
C SER A 307 6.27 -2.91 -17.99
N GLU A 308 5.95 -4.00 -17.31
CA GLU A 308 6.74 -5.23 -17.36
C GLU A 308 6.16 -6.30 -18.29
N PHE A 309 7.03 -6.93 -19.06
CA PHE A 309 6.68 -8.11 -19.83
C PHE A 309 6.38 -9.28 -18.90
N ALA A 310 5.34 -10.07 -19.16
CA ALA A 310 5.07 -11.23 -18.37
C ALA A 310 4.30 -12.34 -19.07
N ALA A 311 4.55 -13.58 -18.68
CA ALA A 311 3.70 -14.73 -18.94
C ALA A 311 2.83 -15.00 -17.70
N VAL A 312 1.61 -15.46 -17.90
CA VAL A 312 0.66 -15.77 -16.82
C VAL A 312 0.33 -17.25 -16.86
N SER A 313 0.37 -17.90 -15.71
CA SER A 313 -0.05 -19.29 -15.58
C SER A 313 -1.57 -19.44 -15.62
N GLN A 314 -2.03 -20.66 -15.76
CA GLN A 314 -3.40 -21.03 -15.41
C GLN A 314 -3.66 -20.72 -13.94
N GLN A 315 -4.92 -20.46 -13.60
CA GLN A 315 -5.33 -20.29 -12.21
C GLN A 315 -5.35 -21.65 -11.52
N MET A 316 -4.93 -21.64 -10.26
CA MET A 316 -4.94 -22.80 -9.38
C MET A 316 -5.84 -22.51 -8.19
N GLU A 317 -6.58 -23.48 -7.71
CA GLU A 317 -7.49 -23.33 -6.59
C GLU A 317 -7.05 -24.21 -5.42
N GLN A 318 -7.08 -23.65 -4.22
CA GLN A 318 -6.89 -24.32 -2.97
C GLN A 318 -8.20 -24.32 -2.19
N GLU A 319 -8.78 -25.49 -1.97
CA GLU A 319 -9.89 -25.66 -1.03
C GLU A 319 -9.32 -26.02 0.35
N THR A 320 -9.55 -25.14 1.33
CA THR A 320 -9.08 -25.34 2.69
C THR A 320 -10.12 -26.08 3.54
N LYS A 321 -9.63 -26.91 4.45
CA LYS A 321 -10.46 -27.76 5.35
C LYS A 321 -10.07 -27.52 6.79
N GLU A 322 -10.96 -27.88 7.72
CA GLU A 322 -10.58 -28.00 9.12
C GLU A 322 -9.56 -29.15 9.27
N SER A 323 -8.43 -28.84 9.90
CA SER A 323 -7.35 -29.80 10.13
C SER A 323 -7.15 -30.01 11.63
N PRO A 324 -6.80 -31.21 12.09
CA PRO A 324 -6.29 -31.39 13.45
C PRO A 324 -5.00 -30.56 13.60
N ILE A 325 -4.87 -29.85 14.71
CA ILE A 325 -3.78 -28.93 14.96
C ILE A 325 -2.94 -29.49 16.11
N TYR A 326 -1.68 -29.80 15.84
CA TYR A 326 -0.72 -30.08 16.90
C TYR A 326 -0.09 -28.77 17.38
N CYS A 327 -0.70 -28.14 18.38
CA CYS A 327 -0.27 -26.85 18.92
C CYS A 327 -0.08 -26.90 20.42
N THR A 328 0.84 -26.07 20.91
CA THR A 328 0.92 -25.76 22.34
C THR A 328 -0.25 -24.88 22.74
N VAL A 329 -0.93 -25.27 23.83
CA VAL A 329 -1.95 -24.48 24.48
C VAL A 329 -1.68 -24.34 25.95
N TRP A 330 -2.20 -23.29 26.56
CA TRP A 330 -2.08 -23.03 28.00
C TRP A 330 -3.45 -22.72 28.59
N ALA A 331 -3.71 -23.23 29.76
CA ALA A 331 -4.93 -22.90 30.48
C ALA A 331 -4.92 -21.43 30.93
N ASN A 332 -5.90 -20.62 30.54
CA ASN A 332 -6.06 -19.24 30.97
C ASN A 332 -6.34 -19.12 32.47
N GLN A 333 -6.92 -20.15 33.06
CA GLN A 333 -7.25 -20.27 34.48
C GLN A 333 -7.22 -21.78 34.86
N GLU A 334 -7.41 -22.14 36.13
CA GLU A 334 -7.58 -23.55 36.49
C GLU A 334 -8.77 -24.11 35.70
N LEU A 335 -8.57 -25.20 34.94
CA LEU A 335 -9.57 -25.81 34.10
C LEU A 335 -9.79 -27.29 34.48
N PRO A 336 -11.02 -27.77 34.53
CA PRO A 336 -11.31 -29.20 34.64
C PRO A 336 -10.92 -29.93 33.36
N VAL A 337 -10.44 -31.14 33.50
CA VAL A 337 -10.07 -32.07 32.43
C VAL A 337 -11.06 -33.22 32.41
N TYR A 338 -11.62 -33.54 31.26
CA TYR A 338 -12.65 -34.55 31.07
C TYR A 338 -12.17 -35.72 30.24
N ALA A 339 -12.77 -36.92 30.47
CA ALA A 339 -12.46 -38.10 29.69
C ALA A 339 -12.93 -38.01 28.23
N ASP A 340 -13.97 -37.21 27.98
CA ASP A 340 -14.59 -36.99 26.67
C ASP A 340 -15.07 -35.56 26.49
N ALA A 341 -15.35 -35.17 25.25
CA ALA A 341 -15.80 -33.82 24.88
C ALA A 341 -17.23 -33.51 25.45
N GLN A 342 -18.02 -34.50 25.79
CA GLN A 342 -19.35 -34.38 26.38
C GLN A 342 -19.30 -34.11 27.88
N LYS A 343 -18.10 -34.16 28.50
CA LYS A 343 -17.85 -33.87 29.92
C LYS A 343 -18.50 -34.88 30.87
N ALA A 344 -18.56 -36.13 30.44
CA ALA A 344 -19.22 -37.20 31.22
C ALA A 344 -18.46 -37.57 32.52
N GLU A 345 -17.13 -37.50 32.50
CA GLU A 345 -16.28 -37.82 33.63
C GLU A 345 -15.14 -36.78 33.78
N GLU A 346 -15.01 -36.17 34.96
CA GLU A 346 -13.87 -35.28 35.28
C GLU A 346 -12.69 -36.13 35.78
N LEU A 347 -11.57 -36.03 35.07
CA LEU A 347 -10.32 -36.74 35.39
C LEU A 347 -9.44 -35.99 36.38
N GLY A 348 -9.62 -34.67 36.47
CA GLY A 348 -8.81 -33.80 37.29
C GLY A 348 -8.83 -32.37 36.81
N LYS A 349 -7.78 -31.60 37.13
CA LYS A 349 -7.66 -30.18 36.73
C LYS A 349 -6.27 -29.86 36.25
N ILE A 350 -6.18 -28.94 35.33
CA ILE A 350 -4.89 -28.30 34.89
C ILE A 350 -4.79 -26.90 35.48
N LYS A 351 -3.56 -26.52 35.81
CA LYS A 351 -3.26 -25.21 36.43
C LYS A 351 -3.28 -24.11 35.38
N ALA A 352 -3.61 -22.90 35.83
CA ALA A 352 -3.43 -21.70 35.02
C ALA A 352 -1.97 -21.57 34.55
N GLY A 353 -1.75 -21.29 33.27
CA GLY A 353 -0.44 -21.14 32.63
C GLY A 353 0.28 -22.45 32.29
N SER A 354 -0.23 -23.61 32.69
CA SER A 354 0.37 -24.92 32.33
C SER A 354 0.24 -25.21 30.84
N ALA A 355 1.32 -25.72 30.22
CA ALA A 355 1.43 -26.01 28.81
C ALA A 355 0.97 -27.42 28.46
N TRP A 356 0.19 -27.58 27.38
CA TRP A 356 -0.32 -28.83 26.86
C TRP A 356 -0.28 -28.87 25.35
N CYS A 357 -0.18 -30.04 24.75
CA CYS A 357 -0.28 -30.19 23.30
C CYS A 357 -1.69 -30.56 22.90
N VAL A 358 -2.30 -29.83 22.01
CA VAL A 358 -3.58 -30.18 21.37
C VAL A 358 -3.35 -31.29 20.35
N VAL A 359 -4.18 -32.29 20.35
CA VAL A 359 -4.18 -33.39 19.38
C VAL A 359 -5.44 -33.42 18.52
N GLU A 360 -6.52 -32.79 18.99
CA GLU A 360 -7.77 -32.62 18.24
C GLU A 360 -8.63 -31.50 18.81
N GLU A 361 -9.59 -30.99 18.03
CA GLU A 361 -10.63 -30.06 18.47
C GLU A 361 -12.01 -30.64 18.13
N THR A 362 -12.92 -30.58 19.06
CA THR A 362 -14.30 -30.98 18.85
C THR A 362 -15.24 -30.23 19.81
N ASP A 363 -16.38 -29.75 19.32
CA ASP A 363 -17.46 -29.14 20.10
C ASP A 363 -17.02 -28.06 21.12
N GLY A 364 -16.02 -27.24 20.78
CA GLY A 364 -15.48 -26.19 21.66
C GLY A 364 -14.60 -26.76 22.79
N MET A 365 -14.11 -27.98 22.65
CA MET A 365 -13.13 -28.61 23.51
C MET A 365 -11.86 -28.93 22.75
N PHE A 366 -10.70 -28.73 23.40
CA PHE A 366 -9.43 -29.28 22.95
C PHE A 366 -9.22 -30.66 23.55
N GLY A 367 -8.99 -31.68 22.71
CA GLY A 367 -8.34 -32.89 23.10
C GLY A 367 -6.84 -32.63 23.30
N ILE A 368 -6.36 -32.75 24.52
CA ILE A 368 -4.95 -32.53 24.89
C ILE A 368 -4.28 -33.87 25.25
N TYR A 369 -2.94 -33.93 25.03
CA TYR A 369 -2.15 -35.08 25.50
C TYR A 369 -2.01 -35.03 27.03
N TYR A 370 -2.80 -35.83 27.74
CA TYR A 370 -2.90 -35.83 29.20
C TYR A 370 -2.58 -37.21 29.76
N GLN A 371 -1.47 -37.34 30.49
CA GLN A 371 -1.03 -38.59 31.11
C GLN A 371 -1.06 -39.83 30.19
N GLY A 372 -0.56 -39.64 28.94
CA GLY A 372 -0.45 -40.71 27.95
C GLY A 372 -1.72 -41.01 27.15
N LYS A 373 -2.78 -40.23 27.31
CA LYS A 373 -4.04 -40.36 26.57
C LYS A 373 -4.60 -38.99 26.18
N THR A 374 -5.57 -38.97 25.27
CA THR A 374 -6.34 -37.76 24.98
C THR A 374 -7.35 -37.51 26.11
N ALA A 375 -7.40 -36.25 26.56
CA ALA A 375 -8.41 -35.77 27.49
C ALA A 375 -8.84 -34.36 27.11
N TYR A 376 -10.00 -33.89 27.56
CA TYR A 376 -10.63 -32.71 26.99
C TYR A 376 -10.73 -31.57 27.97
N VAL A 377 -10.42 -30.37 27.46
CA VAL A 377 -10.52 -29.08 28.17
C VAL A 377 -11.28 -28.06 27.34
N ASN A 378 -11.85 -27.03 27.98
CA ASN A 378 -12.58 -25.99 27.30
C ASN A 378 -11.60 -25.12 26.45
N SER A 379 -11.68 -25.24 25.14
CA SER A 379 -10.80 -24.52 24.20
C SER A 379 -10.94 -22.99 24.29
N ASN A 380 -12.13 -22.49 24.61
CA ASN A 380 -12.37 -21.04 24.71
C ASN A 380 -11.72 -20.41 25.94
N LEU A 381 -11.17 -21.19 26.87
CA LEU A 381 -10.43 -20.75 28.04
C LEU A 381 -8.95 -21.16 27.97
N CYS A 382 -8.47 -21.50 26.79
CA CYS A 382 -7.06 -21.76 26.54
C CYS A 382 -6.44 -20.64 25.72
N PHE A 383 -5.19 -20.31 26.01
CA PHE A 383 -4.32 -19.66 25.05
C PHE A 383 -3.82 -20.70 24.06
N ILE A 384 -3.57 -20.27 22.81
CA ILE A 384 -2.95 -21.09 21.77
C ILE A 384 -1.66 -20.42 21.30
N ASN A 385 -0.66 -21.19 20.93
CA ASN A 385 0.58 -20.68 20.39
C ASN A 385 0.38 -20.25 18.93
N LEU A 386 0.44 -18.94 18.66
CA LEU A 386 0.16 -18.38 17.34
C LEU A 386 1.07 -18.90 16.23
N PRO A 387 2.41 -19.02 16.40
CA PRO A 387 3.27 -19.55 15.34
C PRO A 387 2.95 -20.98 14.93
N GLU A 388 2.51 -21.83 15.88
CA GLU A 388 2.09 -23.19 15.59
C GLU A 388 0.68 -23.24 14.99
N TYR A 389 -0.22 -22.36 15.45
CA TYR A 389 -1.63 -22.33 15.00
C TYR A 389 -1.81 -21.65 13.64
N MET A 390 -1.11 -20.54 13.41
CA MET A 390 -1.28 -19.72 12.22
C MET A 390 -0.09 -19.84 11.24
N ALA A 391 0.94 -20.60 11.60
CA ALA A 391 2.17 -20.75 10.82
C ALA A 391 2.63 -19.38 10.25
N ASP A 392 2.83 -19.28 8.95
CA ASP A 392 3.34 -18.08 8.28
C ASP A 392 2.30 -17.00 7.96
N MET A 393 1.06 -17.15 8.44
CA MET A 393 0.03 -16.11 8.25
C MET A 393 0.38 -14.79 8.94
N CYS A 394 1.16 -14.87 10.01
CA CYS A 394 1.71 -13.71 10.72
C CYS A 394 3.24 -13.80 10.76
N SER A 395 3.90 -12.67 10.87
CA SER A 395 5.30 -12.58 11.29
C SER A 395 5.40 -12.02 12.70
N TYR A 396 6.58 -12.14 13.30
CA TYR A 396 6.78 -11.78 14.69
C TYR A 396 8.05 -10.92 14.83
N ASN A 397 7.94 -9.83 15.58
CA ASN A 397 9.10 -9.09 16.03
C ASN A 397 9.40 -9.50 17.47
N ILE A 398 10.52 -10.19 17.66
CA ILE A 398 10.96 -10.69 18.97
C ILE A 398 11.86 -9.72 19.72
N THR A 399 12.32 -8.63 19.07
CA THR A 399 13.10 -7.62 19.75
C THR A 399 12.22 -6.89 20.77
N ASN A 400 12.85 -6.39 21.83
CA ASN A 400 12.14 -5.66 22.87
C ASN A 400 11.34 -4.49 22.27
N SER A 401 10.06 -4.65 22.18
CA SER A 401 9.14 -3.70 21.59
C SER A 401 8.84 -2.49 22.49
N TYR A 402 9.21 -2.55 23.75
CA TYR A 402 9.09 -1.44 24.70
C TYR A 402 10.33 -0.55 24.74
N ALA A 403 11.39 -0.89 24.02
CA ALA A 403 12.43 0.08 23.71
C ALA A 403 11.81 1.17 22.85
N SER A 404 11.15 2.12 23.47
CA SER A 404 10.63 3.26 22.76
C SER A 404 11.80 4.08 22.25
N LEU A 405 11.98 4.13 20.93
CA LEU A 405 12.94 5.04 20.30
C LEU A 405 12.70 6.49 20.72
N TYR A 406 11.45 6.78 21.10
CA TYR A 406 11.02 8.07 21.60
C TYR A 406 11.64 8.40 22.97
N MET A 407 11.86 7.41 23.82
CA MET A 407 12.47 7.59 25.13
C MET A 407 13.97 7.40 25.13
N MET A 408 14.55 6.93 24.02
CA MET A 408 15.98 6.58 23.90
C MET A 408 16.48 5.66 25.05
N HIS A 409 15.58 4.84 25.59
CA HIS A 409 15.85 3.85 26.61
C HIS A 409 15.42 2.48 26.10
N GLU A 410 16.29 1.51 26.31
CA GLU A 410 15.91 0.10 26.19
C GLU A 410 15.25 -0.30 27.51
N PHE A 411 14.00 -0.76 27.44
CA PHE A 411 13.39 -1.42 28.57
C PHE A 411 13.84 -2.88 28.56
N GLU A 412 14.56 -3.25 29.63
CA GLU A 412 14.72 -4.64 29.93
C GLU A 412 13.38 -5.17 30.43
N ILE A 413 12.86 -6.16 29.74
CA ILE A 413 11.65 -6.84 30.15
C ILE A 413 12.00 -7.80 31.27
N PRO A 414 11.20 -7.86 32.36
CA PRO A 414 11.51 -8.67 33.52
C PRO A 414 11.70 -10.11 33.14
N GLU A 415 12.81 -10.69 33.57
CA GLU A 415 13.03 -12.11 33.58
C GLU A 415 12.05 -12.76 34.57
N VAL A 416 10.86 -13.08 34.10
CA VAL A 416 9.95 -13.90 34.89
C VAL A 416 10.40 -15.33 34.71
N THR A 417 11.01 -15.90 35.71
CA THR A 417 11.59 -17.25 35.70
C THR A 417 10.60 -18.26 35.16
N ASN A 418 10.92 -18.93 34.04
CA ASN A 418 10.11 -19.90 33.29
C ASN A 418 8.92 -19.31 32.54
N VAL A 419 8.94 -18.04 32.17
CA VAL A 419 7.82 -17.38 31.56
C VAL A 419 8.23 -16.65 30.30
N ILE A 420 7.55 -16.92 29.22
CA ILE A 420 7.80 -16.38 27.90
C ILE A 420 6.64 -15.47 27.49
N THR A 421 6.96 -14.28 27.00
CA THR A 421 5.98 -13.31 26.49
C THR A 421 6.37 -12.89 25.08
N ALA A 422 5.41 -12.56 24.23
CA ALA A 422 5.68 -12.03 22.90
C ALA A 422 6.46 -10.70 22.98
N GLY A 423 7.28 -10.42 22.00
CA GLY A 423 8.07 -9.18 21.93
C GLY A 423 9.46 -9.25 22.58
N TYR A 424 9.93 -10.42 22.94
CA TYR A 424 11.21 -10.65 23.63
C TYR A 424 12.16 -11.53 22.85
N GLU A 425 13.47 -11.25 22.88
CA GLU A 425 14.47 -12.14 22.29
C GLU A 425 14.47 -13.53 22.96
N ASP A 426 14.24 -13.60 24.27
CA ASP A 426 14.24 -14.83 25.06
C ASP A 426 13.01 -15.75 24.80
N VAL A 427 12.02 -15.30 24.04
CA VAL A 427 10.88 -16.15 23.62
C VAL A 427 11.21 -17.02 22.43
N GLN A 428 12.38 -16.88 21.83
CA GLN A 428 12.79 -17.76 20.75
C GLN A 428 13.33 -19.07 21.30
N LEU A 429 12.65 -20.17 21.01
CA LEU A 429 13.03 -21.51 21.45
C LEU A 429 14.09 -22.17 20.54
N GLY A 430 14.13 -21.73 19.28
CA GLY A 430 15.05 -22.19 18.25
C GLY A 430 15.07 -21.22 17.10
N GLU A 431 15.79 -21.53 16.03
CA GLU A 431 15.74 -20.70 14.81
C GLU A 431 14.31 -20.72 14.26
N ASN A 432 13.63 -19.54 14.29
CA ASN A 432 12.24 -19.37 13.90
C ASN A 432 11.17 -20.07 14.77
N GLU A 433 11.50 -20.49 15.98
CA GLU A 433 10.53 -21.05 16.92
C GLU A 433 10.24 -20.06 18.06
N TYR A 434 8.97 -19.63 18.18
CA TYR A 434 8.52 -18.66 19.19
C TYR A 434 7.32 -19.20 19.96
N LEU A 435 7.19 -18.78 21.24
CA LEU A 435 5.96 -18.95 22.02
C LEU A 435 5.21 -17.62 22.10
N VAL A 436 4.07 -17.54 21.42
CA VAL A 436 3.23 -16.36 21.34
C VAL A 436 1.80 -16.72 21.74
N PRO A 437 1.49 -16.76 23.05
CA PRO A 437 0.19 -17.13 23.54
C PRO A 437 -0.88 -16.09 23.21
N LEU A 438 -2.04 -16.54 22.74
CA LEU A 438 -3.22 -15.70 22.56
C LEU A 438 -4.47 -16.50 22.89
N LEU A 439 -5.49 -15.89 23.50
CA LEU A 439 -6.74 -16.60 23.81
C LEU A 439 -7.33 -17.18 22.53
N TYR A 440 -7.69 -18.45 22.54
CA TYR A 440 -8.07 -19.17 21.31
C TYR A 440 -9.21 -18.51 20.53
N PRO A 441 -10.32 -18.05 21.14
CA PRO A 441 -11.33 -17.28 20.40
C PRO A 441 -10.77 -16.02 19.74
N THR A 442 -9.83 -15.34 20.39
CA THR A 442 -9.15 -14.16 19.85
C THR A 442 -8.20 -14.55 18.69
N ALA A 443 -7.51 -15.69 18.80
CA ALA A 443 -6.67 -16.22 17.73
C ALA A 443 -7.49 -16.56 16.46
N LYS A 444 -8.71 -17.12 16.63
CA LYS A 444 -9.63 -17.32 15.49
C LYS A 444 -10.03 -16.00 14.79
N ARG A 445 -10.26 -14.94 15.56
CA ARG A 445 -10.49 -13.61 14.98
C ARG A 445 -9.24 -13.05 14.28
N LEU A 446 -8.08 -13.24 14.89
CA LEU A 446 -6.82 -12.82 14.29
C LEU A 446 -6.56 -13.56 12.97
N ALA A 447 -6.88 -14.84 12.88
CA ALA A 447 -6.77 -15.61 11.64
C ALA A 447 -7.65 -15.00 10.52
N ASN A 448 -8.84 -14.50 10.84
CA ASN A 448 -9.69 -13.79 9.89
C ASN A 448 -9.06 -12.45 9.45
N ALA A 449 -8.49 -11.69 10.39
CA ALA A 449 -7.78 -10.45 10.07
C ALA A 449 -6.53 -10.72 9.22
N ALA A 450 -5.75 -11.75 9.57
CA ALA A 450 -4.55 -12.15 8.84
C ALA A 450 -4.88 -12.54 7.39
N ARG A 451 -5.96 -13.30 7.17
CA ARG A 451 -6.43 -13.61 5.83
C ARG A 451 -6.78 -12.34 5.05
N THR A 452 -7.57 -11.43 5.63
CA THR A 452 -7.91 -10.16 4.99
C THR A 452 -6.66 -9.33 4.65
N ALA A 453 -5.64 -9.37 5.51
CA ALA A 453 -4.36 -8.74 5.22
C ALA A 453 -3.64 -9.40 4.03
N ILE A 454 -3.60 -10.73 3.99
CA ILE A 454 -2.98 -11.51 2.90
C ILE A 454 -3.67 -11.23 1.56
N GLU A 455 -5.00 -11.23 1.53
CA GLU A 455 -5.80 -10.88 0.34
C GLU A 455 -5.49 -9.48 -0.20
N LYS A 456 -5.02 -8.57 0.68
CA LYS A 456 -4.59 -7.20 0.33
C LYS A 456 -3.07 -7.07 0.12
N GLY A 457 -2.33 -8.15 0.02
CA GLY A 457 -0.87 -8.16 -0.20
C GLY A 457 -0.04 -7.83 1.03
N TYR A 458 -0.63 -7.92 2.21
CA TYR A 458 0.04 -7.63 3.47
C TYR A 458 0.09 -8.86 4.37
N ARG A 459 1.00 -8.85 5.34
CA ARG A 459 1.05 -9.76 6.47
C ARG A 459 0.94 -8.96 7.75
N LEU A 460 0.24 -9.50 8.76
CA LEU A 460 0.26 -8.95 10.10
C LEU A 460 1.59 -9.30 10.76
N LYS A 461 2.27 -8.30 11.31
CA LYS A 461 3.49 -8.49 12.11
C LYS A 461 3.22 -8.18 13.57
N ILE A 462 3.32 -9.19 14.41
CA ILE A 462 2.98 -9.13 15.83
C ILE A 462 4.22 -8.70 16.63
N TYR A 463 4.05 -7.69 17.46
CA TYR A 463 5.05 -7.17 18.38
C TYR A 463 4.78 -7.58 19.81
N ASP A 464 3.50 -7.64 20.22
CA ASP A 464 3.10 -8.10 21.55
C ASP A 464 1.73 -8.78 21.47
N ALA A 465 1.52 -9.82 22.27
CA ALA A 465 0.26 -10.53 22.41
C ALA A 465 -0.07 -10.72 23.91
N PHE A 466 0.02 -11.95 24.43
CA PHE A 466 -0.06 -12.15 25.87
C PHE A 466 1.22 -11.67 26.56
N ARG A 467 1.04 -11.00 27.68
CA ARG A 467 2.08 -10.78 28.67
C ARG A 467 1.48 -10.92 30.08
N PRO A 468 2.23 -11.42 31.08
CA PRO A 468 1.74 -11.55 32.43
C PRO A 468 1.53 -10.20 33.11
N GLN A 469 0.70 -10.16 34.13
CA GLN A 469 0.43 -8.93 34.87
C GLN A 469 1.68 -8.37 35.52
N GLU A 470 2.60 -9.22 35.97
CA GLU A 470 3.88 -8.80 36.55
C GLU A 470 4.70 -7.96 35.55
N ALA A 471 4.85 -8.41 34.30
CA ALA A 471 5.51 -7.65 33.25
C ALA A 471 4.81 -6.31 32.97
N THR A 472 3.48 -6.27 32.94
CA THR A 472 2.72 -5.03 32.78
C THR A 472 3.01 -4.01 33.87
N LEU A 473 3.08 -4.46 35.13
CA LEU A 473 3.37 -3.59 36.28
C LEU A 473 4.80 -3.03 36.19
N GLU A 474 5.77 -3.86 35.87
CA GLU A 474 7.16 -3.43 35.80
C GLU A 474 7.38 -2.45 34.64
N ILE A 475 6.81 -2.68 33.47
CA ILE A 475 6.82 -1.71 32.36
C ILE A 475 6.24 -0.36 32.81
N TYR A 476 5.14 -0.38 33.57
CA TYR A 476 4.55 0.85 34.10
C TYR A 476 5.51 1.55 35.03
N GLU A 477 6.10 0.84 36.01
CA GLU A 477 7.01 1.39 37.03
C GLU A 477 8.29 1.94 36.37
N LEU A 478 8.89 1.22 35.45
CA LEU A 478 10.05 1.67 34.66
C LEU A 478 9.73 2.94 33.89
N THR A 479 8.62 2.97 33.16
CA THR A 479 8.20 4.14 32.40
C THR A 479 7.95 5.33 33.30
N GLU A 480 7.23 5.14 34.44
CA GLU A 480 6.95 6.20 35.40
C GLU A 480 8.25 6.78 36.00
N SER A 481 9.24 5.94 36.23
CA SER A 481 10.53 6.35 36.88
C SER A 481 11.35 7.30 35.99
N ILE A 482 11.21 7.24 34.66
CA ILE A 482 11.99 8.07 33.75
C ILE A 482 11.25 9.33 33.29
N LEU A 483 9.93 9.44 33.51
CA LEU A 483 9.12 10.54 32.97
C LEU A 483 9.63 11.94 33.34
N ASP A 484 10.17 12.12 34.52
CA ASP A 484 10.65 13.42 35.01
C ASP A 484 12.15 13.64 34.73
N THR A 485 12.79 12.75 33.97
CA THR A 485 14.17 12.93 33.55
C THR A 485 14.26 13.82 32.33
N PRO A 486 15.32 14.66 32.20
CA PRO A 486 15.52 15.48 31.01
C PRO A 486 15.79 14.61 29.76
N ILE A 487 15.24 15.02 28.64
CA ILE A 487 15.55 14.43 27.34
C ILE A 487 16.88 15.03 26.86
N PRO A 488 17.93 14.23 26.62
CA PRO A 488 19.23 14.75 26.17
C PRO A 488 19.20 15.32 24.76
N GLU A 489 18.42 14.71 23.88
CA GLU A 489 18.10 15.17 22.53
C GLU A 489 16.64 14.87 22.26
N LEU A 490 15.95 15.72 21.47
CA LEU A 490 14.58 15.44 21.10
C LEU A 490 14.56 14.26 20.12
N PRO A 491 13.95 13.13 20.48
CA PRO A 491 14.08 11.85 19.76
C PRO A 491 13.20 11.78 18.49
N PHE A 492 12.88 12.92 17.92
CA PHE A 492 11.93 12.95 16.83
C PHE A 492 12.54 12.45 15.54
N THR A 493 11.70 11.77 14.80
CA THR A 493 12.00 11.37 13.44
C THR A 493 12.72 12.51 12.73
N GLU A 494 13.86 12.25 12.14
CA GLU A 494 14.83 13.18 11.52
C GLU A 494 14.25 14.28 10.62
N LYS A 495 12.93 14.35 10.48
CA LYS A 495 12.21 15.17 9.51
C LYS A 495 11.20 16.17 10.10
N LYS A 496 11.02 16.23 11.42
CA LYS A 496 10.01 17.12 12.03
C LYS A 496 10.64 18.07 13.04
N THR A 497 10.30 19.35 12.93
CA THR A 497 10.74 20.39 13.87
C THR A 497 9.87 20.39 15.14
N VAL A 498 10.36 21.04 16.19
CA VAL A 498 9.63 21.26 17.46
C VAL A 498 8.25 21.91 17.21
N GLU A 499 8.16 22.81 16.21
CA GLU A 499 6.92 23.50 15.84
C GLU A 499 5.94 22.57 15.13
N GLU A 500 6.42 21.72 14.21
CA GLU A 500 5.59 20.73 13.53
C GLU A 500 5.04 19.67 14.46
N LEU A 501 5.75 19.40 15.54
CA LEU A 501 5.37 18.45 16.57
C LEU A 501 4.52 19.09 17.69
N ASN A 502 4.30 20.40 17.64
CA ASN A 502 3.55 21.16 18.65
C ASN A 502 4.04 20.89 20.09
N LEU A 503 5.36 20.83 20.26
CA LEU A 503 5.97 20.57 21.56
C LEU A 503 6.04 21.82 22.42
N PRO A 504 6.07 21.65 23.75
CA PRO A 504 6.36 22.76 24.66
C PRO A 504 7.70 23.42 24.33
N THR A 505 7.76 24.73 24.42
CA THR A 505 9.03 25.45 24.28
C THR A 505 9.88 25.23 25.54
N PRO A 506 11.16 24.82 25.42
CA PRO A 506 12.05 24.68 26.57
C PRO A 506 12.10 25.99 27.40
N ARG A 507 12.04 25.86 28.70
CA ARG A 507 12.13 26.99 29.65
C ARG A 507 13.53 27.55 29.65
N LYS A 508 13.64 28.84 29.90
CA LYS A 508 14.92 29.53 30.13
C LYS A 508 14.98 30.02 31.56
N GLU A 509 16.09 29.72 32.24
CA GLU A 509 16.33 30.16 33.62
C GLU A 509 17.70 30.81 33.73
N ILE A 510 17.88 31.69 34.71
CA ILE A 510 19.20 32.25 35.02
C ILE A 510 19.88 31.33 36.03
N ASP A 511 20.99 30.75 35.64
CA ASP A 511 21.82 29.97 36.54
C ASP A 511 22.26 30.88 37.73
N PRO A 512 21.91 30.53 38.95
CA PRO A 512 22.16 31.39 40.10
C PRO A 512 23.67 31.51 40.46
N ILE A 513 24.51 30.64 39.90
CA ILE A 513 25.94 30.62 40.15
C ILE A 513 26.69 31.43 39.09
N THR A 514 26.36 31.21 37.83
CA THR A 514 27.07 31.82 36.71
C THR A 514 26.43 33.12 36.22
N GLY A 515 25.13 33.35 36.53
CA GLY A 515 24.36 34.49 36.04
C GLY A 515 24.01 34.41 34.57
N LEU A 516 24.27 33.29 33.90
CA LEU A 516 23.98 33.07 32.50
C LEU A 516 22.58 32.47 32.28
N GLU A 517 21.97 32.79 31.15
CA GLU A 517 20.74 32.13 30.73
C GLU A 517 21.09 30.69 30.34
N VAL A 518 20.39 29.73 30.93
CA VAL A 518 20.48 28.32 30.63
C VAL A 518 19.12 27.82 30.11
N ILE A 519 19.15 26.95 29.11
CA ILE A 519 17.96 26.30 28.60
C ILE A 519 17.72 25.05 29.44
N ILE A 520 16.56 24.98 30.08
CA ILE A 520 16.11 23.79 30.80
C ILE A 520 15.54 22.82 29.79
N PRO A 521 16.16 21.65 29.58
CA PRO A 521 15.65 20.67 28.64
C PRO A 521 14.26 20.18 29.06
N LEU A 522 13.46 19.79 28.06
CA LEU A 522 12.17 19.16 28.31
C LEU A 522 12.36 17.79 28.96
N THR A 523 11.42 17.41 29.79
CA THR A 523 11.36 16.05 30.36
C THR A 523 10.59 15.12 29.42
N TYR A 524 10.75 13.80 29.58
CA TYR A 524 9.94 12.81 28.88
C TYR A 524 8.44 13.04 29.11
N ARG A 525 8.04 13.43 30.32
CA ARG A 525 6.64 13.76 30.65
C ARG A 525 6.08 14.88 29.77
N GLU A 526 6.84 15.96 29.60
CA GLU A 526 6.41 17.14 28.84
C GLU A 526 6.26 16.84 27.34
N VAL A 527 6.99 15.86 26.84
CA VAL A 527 6.98 15.49 25.42
C VAL A 527 6.01 14.35 25.12
N MET A 528 5.96 13.32 25.98
CA MET A 528 5.14 12.13 25.77
C MET A 528 3.71 12.31 26.23
N ILE A 529 3.52 12.89 27.42
CA ILE A 529 2.23 12.95 28.10
C ILE A 529 1.60 14.33 27.92
N VAL A 530 1.20 14.64 26.69
CA VAL A 530 0.50 15.90 26.35
C VAL A 530 -1.00 15.73 26.56
N GLU A 531 -1.63 16.62 27.32
CA GLU A 531 -3.09 16.55 27.54
C GLU A 531 -3.88 16.46 26.20
N PRO A 532 -4.89 15.59 26.08
CA PRO A 532 -5.55 14.87 27.20
C PRO A 532 -4.93 13.52 27.59
N TYR A 533 -3.82 13.12 26.99
CA TYR A 533 -3.20 11.82 27.20
C TYR A 533 -2.48 11.76 28.54
N LYS A 534 -2.56 10.59 29.20
CA LYS A 534 -1.89 10.28 30.47
C LYS A 534 -1.15 8.97 30.33
N LEU A 535 -0.12 8.73 31.16
CA LEU A 535 0.67 7.50 31.10
C LEU A 535 -0.20 6.24 31.05
N ASN A 536 -1.23 6.17 31.87
CA ASN A 536 -2.13 5.01 31.91
C ASN A 536 -3.03 4.83 30.67
N TYR A 537 -2.95 5.72 29.67
CA TYR A 537 -3.57 5.51 28.34
C TYR A 537 -2.67 4.67 27.45
N PHE A 538 -1.37 4.63 27.73
CA PHE A 538 -0.36 3.89 26.98
C PHE A 538 0.07 2.62 27.71
N VAL A 539 0.31 2.72 29.02
CA VAL A 539 0.75 1.60 29.85
C VAL A 539 -0.19 1.44 31.04
N ALA A 540 -0.76 0.27 31.21
CA ALA A 540 -1.73 0.01 32.27
C ALA A 540 -1.06 -0.02 33.65
N LYS A 541 -1.61 0.75 34.61
CA LYS A 541 -1.26 0.63 36.02
C LYS A 541 -2.07 -0.49 36.67
N GLY A 542 -1.64 -1.72 36.48
CA GLY A 542 -2.32 -2.87 37.07
C GLY A 542 -2.61 -3.94 36.03
N THR A 543 -3.87 -4.11 35.61
CA THR A 543 -4.26 -5.14 34.63
C THR A 543 -4.42 -4.58 33.24
N SER A 544 -3.65 -5.08 32.29
CA SER A 544 -3.77 -4.83 30.86
C SER A 544 -4.67 -5.85 30.17
N LYS A 545 -5.17 -5.54 28.99
CA LYS A 545 -5.86 -6.49 28.12
C LYS A 545 -4.95 -7.62 27.62
N HIS A 546 -3.66 -7.34 27.48
CA HIS A 546 -2.65 -8.36 27.20
C HIS A 546 -2.59 -9.47 28.25
N ASN A 547 -2.87 -9.17 29.51
CA ASN A 547 -2.87 -10.18 30.58
C ASN A 547 -3.97 -11.24 30.44
N TYR A 548 -5.01 -10.93 29.64
CA TYR A 548 -6.08 -11.89 29.30
C TYR A 548 -5.79 -12.68 28.01
N GLY A 549 -4.71 -12.32 27.29
CA GLY A 549 -4.44 -12.82 25.94
C GLY A 549 -5.50 -12.41 24.90
N ILE A 550 -6.07 -11.22 25.03
CA ILE A 550 -7.11 -10.69 24.13
C ILE A 550 -6.68 -9.37 23.46
N ALA A 551 -5.45 -8.95 23.65
CA ALA A 551 -4.89 -7.76 23.05
C ALA A 551 -3.68 -8.12 22.21
N LEU A 552 -3.44 -7.30 21.19
CA LEU A 552 -2.34 -7.42 20.25
C LEU A 552 -1.80 -6.04 19.94
N ASP A 553 -0.48 -5.91 19.94
CA ASP A 553 0.25 -4.80 19.35
C ASP A 553 0.90 -5.31 18.07
N LEU A 554 0.53 -4.73 16.93
CA LEU A 554 0.93 -5.24 15.63
C LEU A 554 0.95 -4.17 14.54
N THR A 555 1.65 -4.48 13.45
CA THR A 555 1.75 -3.64 12.26
C THR A 555 1.46 -4.46 10.99
N LEU A 556 1.60 -3.83 9.84
CA LEU A 556 1.53 -4.46 8.52
C LEU A 556 2.91 -4.49 7.86
N GLU A 557 3.25 -5.60 7.24
CA GLU A 557 4.37 -5.72 6.32
C GLU A 557 3.89 -6.16 4.94
N LYS A 558 4.62 -5.79 3.89
CA LYS A 558 4.33 -6.23 2.53
C LYS A 558 4.71 -7.70 2.37
N LEU A 559 3.82 -8.54 1.87
CA LEU A 559 4.10 -9.94 1.56
C LEU A 559 5.27 -10.10 0.58
N SER A 560 5.36 -9.20 -0.40
CA SER A 560 6.35 -9.29 -1.47
C SER A 560 7.80 -9.16 -1.01
N ASN A 561 8.08 -8.51 0.11
CA ASN A 561 9.46 -8.22 0.55
C ASN A 561 9.65 -8.12 2.06
N GLY A 562 8.63 -8.40 2.88
CA GLY A 562 8.69 -8.33 4.34
C GLY A 562 8.91 -6.91 4.91
N LYS A 563 8.82 -5.87 4.08
CA LYS A 563 9.03 -4.50 4.55
C LYS A 563 7.78 -3.99 5.27
N GLU A 564 7.95 -3.49 6.48
CA GLU A 564 6.86 -2.85 7.22
C GLU A 564 6.36 -1.58 6.53
N LEU A 565 5.07 -1.33 6.65
CA LEU A 565 4.47 -0.09 6.20
C LEU A 565 4.86 1.06 7.13
N GLU A 566 5.03 2.24 6.57
CA GLU A 566 5.33 3.45 7.34
C GLU A 566 4.08 3.90 8.10
N MET A 567 4.17 3.88 9.43
CA MET A 567 3.15 4.38 10.35
C MET A 567 3.49 5.82 10.79
N GLN A 568 2.55 6.49 11.50
CA GLN A 568 2.79 7.86 11.97
C GLN A 568 3.90 7.97 13.02
N THR A 569 4.14 6.90 13.78
CA THR A 569 5.21 6.79 14.78
C THR A 569 5.80 5.39 14.74
N SER A 570 6.93 5.21 15.39
CA SER A 570 7.44 3.88 15.69
C SER A 570 6.47 3.09 16.57
N MET A 571 6.59 1.78 16.57
CA MET A 571 5.87 0.91 17.51
C MET A 571 6.21 1.30 18.95
N HIS A 572 5.20 1.34 19.82
CA HIS A 572 5.32 1.70 21.26
C HIS A 572 5.88 3.11 21.54
N ASP A 573 5.75 4.02 20.58
CA ASP A 573 5.97 5.45 20.85
C ASP A 573 4.84 5.99 21.74
N LEU A 574 5.12 6.17 23.02
CA LEU A 574 4.15 6.55 24.04
C LEU A 574 3.82 8.06 23.99
N SER A 575 3.55 8.59 22.81
CA SER A 575 3.19 9.99 22.62
C SER A 575 1.81 10.14 21.95
N HIS A 576 1.24 11.34 22.05
CA HIS A 576 -0.04 11.67 21.42
C HIS A 576 -0.03 11.53 19.88
N TYR A 577 1.15 11.51 19.23
CA TYR A 577 1.28 11.25 17.79
C TYR A 577 0.92 9.82 17.42
N SER A 578 0.95 8.90 18.39
CA SER A 578 0.53 7.52 18.23
C SER A 578 -0.99 7.34 18.24
N ALA A 579 -1.74 8.41 18.52
CA ALA A 579 -3.19 8.34 18.58
C ALA A 579 -3.79 7.85 17.25
N ARG A 580 -4.77 6.94 17.35
CA ARG A 580 -5.42 6.31 16.17
C ARG A 580 -6.05 7.32 15.20
N ASP A 581 -6.44 8.49 15.70
CA ASP A 581 -7.11 9.53 14.91
C ASP A 581 -6.11 10.39 14.10
N TYR A 582 -4.82 10.12 14.23
CA TYR A 582 -3.80 10.73 13.39
C TYR A 582 -3.95 10.30 11.94
N ASN A 583 -3.72 11.21 10.99
CA ASN A 583 -4.00 10.95 9.57
C ASN A 583 -2.86 10.20 8.88
N ASN A 584 -2.78 8.89 9.09
CA ASN A 584 -1.85 7.99 8.39
C ASN A 584 -2.64 6.90 7.64
N SER A 585 -2.38 6.71 6.35
CA SER A 585 -3.10 5.75 5.50
C SER A 585 -2.83 4.30 5.88
N SER A 586 -1.58 3.97 6.24
CA SER A 586 -1.18 2.61 6.65
C SER A 586 -1.86 2.21 7.96
N ALA A 587 -1.88 3.10 8.96
CA ALA A 587 -2.57 2.87 10.23
C ALA A 587 -4.09 2.72 10.05
N LYS A 588 -4.68 3.48 9.11
CA LYS A 588 -6.10 3.33 8.75
C LYS A 588 -6.39 1.97 8.08
N SER A 589 -5.50 1.52 7.19
CA SER A 589 -5.61 0.20 6.55
C SER A 589 -5.55 -0.92 7.59
N LEU A 590 -4.56 -0.87 8.49
CA LEU A 590 -4.45 -1.81 9.61
C LEU A 590 -5.71 -1.79 10.48
N SER A 591 -6.17 -0.60 10.89
CA SER A 591 -7.39 -0.45 11.69
C SER A 591 -8.64 -1.01 10.99
N SER A 592 -8.74 -0.84 9.66
CA SER A 592 -9.85 -1.39 8.87
C SER A 592 -9.82 -2.91 8.86
N ILE A 593 -8.67 -3.53 8.60
CA ILE A 593 -8.48 -4.98 8.61
C ILE A 593 -8.85 -5.56 9.97
N MET A 594 -8.32 -5.02 11.05
CA MET A 594 -8.58 -5.53 12.39
C MET A 594 -10.05 -5.35 12.83
N LYS A 595 -10.66 -4.20 12.50
CA LYS A 595 -12.09 -3.97 12.79
C LYS A 595 -13.02 -4.89 12.02
N SER A 596 -12.69 -5.22 10.75
CA SER A 596 -13.49 -6.17 9.97
C SER A 596 -13.55 -7.56 10.61
N ALA A 597 -12.50 -7.93 11.34
CA ALA A 597 -12.46 -9.18 12.13
C ALA A 597 -13.04 -9.05 13.54
N GLY A 598 -13.61 -7.90 13.93
CA GLY A 598 -14.29 -7.69 15.20
C GLY A 598 -13.39 -7.18 16.34
N PHE A 599 -12.18 -6.72 16.06
CA PHE A 599 -11.32 -6.07 17.05
C PHE A 599 -11.73 -4.63 17.31
N THR A 600 -11.50 -4.14 18.52
CA THR A 600 -11.64 -2.74 18.91
C THR A 600 -10.27 -2.09 19.04
N THR A 601 -10.19 -0.79 18.72
CA THR A 601 -8.95 -0.01 18.79
C THR A 601 -8.82 0.74 20.10
N LEU A 602 -7.62 1.07 20.51
CA LEU A 602 -7.33 2.01 21.58
C LEU A 602 -7.22 3.45 20.99
N VAL A 603 -7.58 4.47 21.78
CA VAL A 603 -7.54 5.87 21.28
C VAL A 603 -6.13 6.40 21.18
N SER A 604 -5.27 6.03 22.14
CA SER A 604 -3.89 6.51 22.28
C SER A 604 -2.90 5.83 21.34
N GLU A 605 -3.26 4.67 20.75
CA GLU A 605 -2.29 3.79 20.09
C GLU A 605 -2.84 3.26 18.77
N TRP A 606 -2.11 3.47 17.67
CA TRP A 606 -2.49 2.97 16.34
C TRP A 606 -2.28 1.46 16.20
N TRP A 607 -1.35 0.89 16.98
CA TRP A 607 -0.96 -0.53 16.92
C TRP A 607 -1.81 -1.46 17.77
N HIS A 608 -2.57 -0.93 18.75
CA HIS A 608 -3.24 -1.72 19.79
C HIS A 608 -4.68 -2.10 19.44
N PHE A 609 -4.96 -3.39 19.53
CA PHE A 609 -6.28 -3.97 19.22
C PHE A 609 -6.74 -4.93 20.30
N ASN A 610 -8.02 -4.86 20.67
CA ASN A 610 -8.63 -5.69 21.73
C ASN A 610 -9.78 -6.51 21.19
N ASP A 611 -9.91 -7.77 21.68
CA ASP A 611 -11.08 -8.61 21.56
C ASP A 611 -11.87 -8.65 22.88
N LEU A 612 -12.60 -7.59 23.15
CA LEU A 612 -13.38 -7.47 24.39
C LEU A 612 -14.55 -8.45 24.44
N GLU A 613 -15.13 -8.78 23.30
CA GLU A 613 -16.26 -9.70 23.20
C GLU A 613 -15.87 -11.11 23.68
N SER A 614 -14.75 -11.66 23.20
CA SER A 614 -14.29 -12.98 23.64
C SER A 614 -13.99 -13.02 25.15
N ARG A 615 -13.35 -11.96 25.68
CA ARG A 615 -13.14 -11.85 27.13
C ARG A 615 -14.45 -12.00 27.90
N ASP A 616 -15.46 -11.19 27.54
CA ASP A 616 -16.71 -11.10 28.29
C ASP A 616 -17.55 -12.35 28.08
N LYS A 617 -17.66 -12.87 26.87
CA LYS A 617 -18.41 -14.07 26.52
C LYS A 617 -17.91 -15.31 27.24
N PHE A 618 -16.61 -15.50 27.35
CA PHE A 618 -16.02 -16.70 27.95
C PHE A 618 -15.53 -16.51 29.38
N SER A 619 -15.64 -15.29 29.92
CA SER A 619 -15.17 -14.95 31.27
C SER A 619 -13.68 -15.25 31.49
N ALA A 620 -12.84 -14.94 30.49
CA ALA A 620 -11.40 -15.10 30.57
C ALA A 620 -10.82 -14.30 31.75
N LYS A 621 -9.78 -14.82 32.40
CA LYS A 621 -9.11 -14.19 33.55
C LYS A 621 -7.73 -13.64 33.17
N PRO A 622 -7.26 -12.56 33.82
CA PRO A 622 -5.90 -12.11 33.63
C PRO A 622 -4.94 -13.09 34.30
N LEU A 623 -3.91 -13.51 33.58
CA LEU A 623 -2.87 -14.32 34.17
C LEU A 623 -1.87 -13.41 34.90
N LYS A 624 -1.59 -13.73 36.17
CA LYS A 624 -0.66 -12.98 36.99
C LYS A 624 0.78 -13.25 36.58
N ASN A 625 1.11 -14.54 36.50
CA ASN A 625 2.41 -15.05 36.09
C ASN A 625 2.34 -15.45 34.60
N GLY A 626 3.48 -15.74 34.00
CA GLY A 626 3.49 -16.17 32.62
C GLY A 626 3.05 -17.62 32.41
N VAL A 627 3.46 -18.19 31.29
CA VAL A 627 3.09 -19.54 30.84
C VAL A 627 4.33 -20.45 30.84
N ASP A 628 4.09 -21.75 31.08
CA ASP A 628 5.16 -22.74 31.04
C ASP A 628 5.64 -22.99 29.59
N ALA A 629 6.96 -23.12 29.40
CA ALA A 629 7.53 -23.52 28.12
C ALA A 629 7.62 -25.04 27.96
N GLU A 630 7.76 -25.76 29.08
CA GLU A 630 7.87 -27.21 29.08
C GLU A 630 6.54 -27.88 28.75
N CYS A 631 6.58 -28.82 27.81
CA CYS A 631 5.37 -29.49 27.34
C CYS A 631 5.61 -30.85 26.68
N TRP A 632 4.75 -31.77 26.90
CA TRP A 632 4.62 -32.94 26.02
C TRP A 632 4.08 -32.50 24.68
N MET A 633 4.85 -32.71 23.63
CA MET A 633 4.48 -32.44 22.24
C MET A 633 4.16 -33.72 21.51
N VAL A 634 3.13 -33.68 20.68
CA VAL A 634 2.68 -34.81 19.85
C VAL A 634 2.73 -34.36 18.40
N ASP A 635 3.17 -35.22 17.52
CA ASP A 635 3.07 -35.06 16.06
C ASP A 635 2.75 -36.45 15.43
N ASP A 636 2.67 -36.50 14.10
CA ASP A 636 2.35 -37.74 13.37
C ASP A 636 3.40 -38.83 13.54
N THR A 637 4.60 -38.51 14.03
CA THR A 637 5.67 -39.47 14.29
C THR A 637 5.60 -40.06 15.69
N GLY A 638 5.15 -39.27 16.68
CA GLY A 638 5.10 -39.70 18.05
C GLY A 638 5.03 -38.63 19.10
N VAL A 639 5.54 -38.92 20.28
CA VAL A 639 5.50 -38.05 21.45
C VAL A 639 6.91 -37.61 21.82
N ARG A 640 7.12 -36.32 22.09
CA ARG A 640 8.38 -35.71 22.54
C ARG A 640 8.15 -34.88 23.78
N TYR A 641 9.19 -34.58 24.52
CA TYR A 641 9.10 -33.61 25.63
C TYR A 641 9.99 -32.41 25.36
N ARG A 642 9.35 -31.24 25.16
CA ARG A 642 10.02 -29.95 25.03
C ARG A 642 10.40 -29.46 26.40
N LYS A 643 11.68 -29.09 26.57
CA LYS A 643 12.21 -28.46 27.79
C LYS A 643 11.98 -26.95 27.80
N SER A 644 12.25 -26.31 28.94
CA SER A 644 12.11 -24.86 29.11
C SER A 644 12.97 -24.04 28.12
N ASP A 645 14.10 -24.61 27.67
CA ASP A 645 14.99 -23.99 26.68
C ASP A 645 14.56 -24.26 25.22
N GLY A 646 13.37 -24.83 24.99
CA GLY A 646 12.87 -25.20 23.68
C GLY A 646 13.46 -26.49 23.10
N SER A 647 14.53 -27.01 23.66
CA SER A 647 15.15 -28.26 23.19
C SER A 647 14.39 -29.50 23.65
N TYR A 648 14.61 -30.63 22.99
CA TYR A 648 14.01 -31.92 23.32
C TYR A 648 15.03 -32.85 23.97
N TYR A 649 14.55 -33.78 24.82
CA TYR A 649 15.39 -34.89 25.25
C TYR A 649 15.67 -35.79 24.05
N LYS A 650 16.94 -36.08 23.77
CA LYS A 650 17.39 -36.95 22.66
C LYS A 650 18.37 -38.00 23.17
N ASN A 651 18.20 -39.25 22.75
CA ASN A 651 19.05 -40.36 23.12
C ASN A 651 19.34 -40.43 24.63
N LYS A 652 18.27 -40.26 25.46
CA LYS A 652 18.40 -40.05 26.90
C LYS A 652 17.20 -40.62 27.67
N THR A 653 17.46 -41.10 28.87
CA THR A 653 16.43 -41.35 29.87
C THR A 653 16.32 -40.17 30.83
N ALA A 654 15.14 -39.66 31.04
CA ALA A 654 14.82 -38.54 31.92
C ALA A 654 13.67 -38.83 32.84
N LYS A 655 13.68 -38.22 34.03
CA LYS A 655 12.57 -38.29 34.99
C LYS A 655 11.74 -37.02 34.88
N ILE A 656 10.46 -37.15 34.52
CA ILE A 656 9.54 -36.04 34.33
C ILE A 656 8.32 -36.35 35.21
N ASP A 657 7.94 -35.42 36.08
CA ASP A 657 6.82 -35.57 37.04
C ASP A 657 6.83 -36.89 37.82
N GLY A 658 8.03 -37.33 38.22
CA GLY A 658 8.22 -38.52 39.00
C GLY A 658 8.28 -39.84 38.21
N THR A 659 7.91 -39.85 36.92
CA THR A 659 7.95 -41.00 36.01
C THR A 659 9.24 -40.95 35.13
N THR A 660 9.78 -42.14 34.83
CA THR A 660 10.99 -42.26 34.00
C THR A 660 10.61 -42.55 32.56
N TYR A 661 11.17 -41.76 31.65
CA TYR A 661 10.93 -41.83 30.21
C TYR A 661 12.23 -42.00 29.44
N THR A 662 12.22 -42.81 28.38
CA THR A 662 13.39 -42.98 27.50
C THR A 662 13.05 -42.47 26.11
N PHE A 663 13.94 -41.64 25.56
CA PHE A 663 13.80 -41.00 24.28
C PHE A 663 14.89 -41.50 23.28
N ASP A 664 14.49 -41.66 22.01
CA ASP A 664 15.39 -42.06 20.94
C ASP A 664 16.30 -40.89 20.48
N LYS A 665 17.07 -41.11 19.41
CA LYS A 665 18.03 -40.13 18.88
C LYS A 665 17.37 -38.93 18.22
N GLU A 666 16.14 -39.07 17.75
CA GLU A 666 15.30 -38.02 17.18
C GLU A 666 14.52 -37.25 18.27
N GLY A 667 14.45 -37.81 19.48
CA GLY A 667 13.77 -37.24 20.65
C GLY A 667 12.38 -37.77 20.91
N TYR A 668 11.95 -38.84 20.21
CA TYR A 668 10.67 -39.43 20.44
C TYR A 668 10.66 -40.43 21.63
N LEU A 669 9.56 -40.46 22.33
CA LEU A 669 9.36 -41.39 23.47
C LEU A 669 9.29 -42.83 22.99
N VAL A 670 10.22 -43.66 23.49
CA VAL A 670 10.26 -45.10 23.17
C VAL A 670 9.87 -45.98 24.34
N LYS A 671 9.98 -45.50 25.58
CA LYS A 671 9.64 -46.28 26.77
C LYS A 671 9.26 -45.39 27.97
N THR A 672 8.26 -45.84 28.70
CA THR A 672 7.85 -45.33 30.03
C THR A 672 8.10 -46.44 31.08
N SER A 673 8.71 -46.09 32.20
CA SER A 673 8.99 -47.08 33.29
C SER A 673 8.83 -46.46 34.68
#